data_558a07029967d88394228f6bd527fcc0
#
_entry.id   558a07029967d88394228f6bd527fcc0
#
_cell.length_a   1.000
_cell.length_b   1.000
_cell.length_c   1.000
_cell.angle_alpha   90.00
_cell.angle_beta   90.00
_cell.angle_gamma   90.00
#
_symmetry.space_group_name_H-M   'P 1'
#
loop_
_entity.id
_entity.type
_entity.pdbx_description
1 polymer ?
#
loop_
_entity_poly.entity_id
_entity_poly.type
_entity_poly.pdbx_seq_one_letter_code
_entity_poly.pdbx_strand_id
1 'polypeptide(L)'
;MKHLSKAAVLALGVLLATAPVAAASGTDRQAAAPAAVSQAANDPSDLNPEVTDGSNYTGDPTNEAALVASEDQRLIQVRTQASIARWTGSSLNVPYRVASGTGYTLVLTARTKDYTMDDLLSLAPKTFVRQPDGSYLLSENIVIESGATLTLGSSMLLTVKMFSSAQKFVSIVNYGGRLNVAGSATAPVKITSWDVDHSTPRQITDNGRAYIRSIGGTVSIEHASFESLGFWSGRTGGLSMTGSDRPITGAISAAGAALAKHHSKNSKFPEVEKDAAGEPVPGAVLPSDIIPALEGEATNSDFSYVTASVVNTEITDNVYGVFLANAVGVSIHNVTADRSRMDGFVLHRNVSNATIVDSTARHSAVDGFRLSRSIRSVRLDTDKAENNGRDGIYIDGRALATGPSATGTSISSHGNDVVVINSTMTGNAHYGLEIRGGRSTTVRSNTISDSLMGIVVQDAASGVTVDDNHLSNLATQAIALRDGVTGGKITNNTVSNSIVGVYLRDAAADVESNRFTNITNHGISALGAAEISVRSNIISGSGPSAVDLKRAPNATTSHNTTSEWTVTKPFWQMVVSFFQPLTILWTVLGLILVFTALRGRRLKRTIRHPYADQAPMSTFTDLDPLQVRPDSLGPAGPEASSDVSERPRGRRSADEDRGQPGTFRPAEGGHVEAAFS
;
A
#
# COMPACT_ATOMS: atom_id res chain seq x y z
N MET A 1 31.96 8.24 58.48
CA MET A 1 32.50 6.93 58.06
C MET A 1 31.42 6.29 57.21
N LYS A 2 31.63 6.33 55.94
CA LYS A 2 31.80 5.24 54.97
C LYS A 2 30.69 4.16 55.07
N HIS A 3 29.78 3.99 54.12
CA HIS A 3 30.01 3.42 52.80
C HIS A 3 28.86 3.69 51.83
N LEU A 4 29.24 4.07 50.61
CA LEU A 4 28.44 4.03 49.38
C LEU A 4 28.05 2.58 49.01
N SER A 5 26.87 2.38 48.46
CA SER A 5 26.67 1.30 47.48
C SER A 5 25.83 1.78 46.29
N LYS A 6 26.35 1.48 45.15
CA LYS A 6 26.01 1.93 43.80
C LYS A 6 24.76 1.20 43.29
N ALA A 7 23.81 1.94 42.76
CA ALA A 7 22.78 1.41 41.88
C ALA A 7 23.39 1.34 40.47
N ALA A 8 23.40 0.15 39.88
CA ALA A 8 23.79 -0.08 38.48
C ALA A 8 22.57 0.01 37.61
N VAL A 9 22.54 1.01 36.74
CA VAL A 9 21.61 1.11 35.63
C VAL A 9 22.18 0.24 34.50
N LEU A 10 21.44 -0.82 34.11
CA LEU A 10 21.75 -1.62 32.92
C LEU A 10 21.06 -0.97 31.71
N ALA A 11 21.85 -0.29 30.89
CA ALA A 11 21.47 0.10 29.56
C ALA A 11 21.75 -1.06 28.61
N LEU A 12 20.71 -1.57 27.95
CA LEU A 12 20.84 -2.60 26.92
C LEU A 12 21.28 -1.93 25.61
N GLY A 13 22.59 -2.03 25.32
CA GLY A 13 23.18 -1.58 24.06
C GLY A 13 23.06 -2.68 23.00
N VAL A 14 22.55 -2.31 21.84
CA VAL A 14 22.59 -3.14 20.62
C VAL A 14 24.04 -3.25 20.18
N LEU A 15 24.65 -4.43 20.24
CA LEU A 15 25.96 -4.73 19.69
C LEU A 15 25.80 -5.20 18.23
N LEU A 16 26.26 -4.37 17.30
CA LEU A 16 26.59 -4.77 15.95
C LEU A 16 27.92 -5.56 15.99
N ALA A 17 27.87 -6.84 15.68
CA ALA A 17 29.06 -7.65 15.53
C ALA A 17 29.71 -7.37 14.18
N THR A 18 30.90 -6.74 14.19
CA THR A 18 31.81 -6.67 13.06
C THR A 18 32.77 -7.88 13.14
N ALA A 19 32.70 -8.78 12.17
CA ALA A 19 33.67 -9.86 12.02
C ALA A 19 34.97 -9.33 11.35
N PRO A 20 36.18 -9.79 11.74
CA PRO A 20 37.42 -9.41 11.09
C PRO A 20 37.64 -10.18 9.79
N VAL A 21 37.92 -9.44 8.73
CA VAL A 21 38.36 -9.99 7.43
C VAL A 21 39.80 -10.41 7.51
N ALA A 22 40.08 -11.70 7.28
CA ALA A 22 41.41 -12.22 7.01
C ALA A 22 41.84 -11.87 5.59
N ALA A 23 42.98 -11.23 5.44
CA ALA A 23 43.58 -10.89 4.18
C ALA A 23 44.15 -12.15 3.50
N ALA A 24 43.66 -12.43 2.28
CA ALA A 24 44.36 -13.30 1.31
C ALA A 24 44.65 -12.47 0.06
N SER A 25 45.94 -12.35 -0.26
CA SER A 25 46.48 -11.67 -1.43
C SER A 25 46.30 -12.53 -2.69
N GLY A 26 45.87 -11.89 -3.77
CA GLY A 26 46.14 -12.47 -5.10
C GLY A 26 45.13 -12.11 -6.20
N THR A 27 45.62 -11.30 -7.12
CA THR A 27 45.28 -11.15 -8.55
C THR A 27 44.06 -10.33 -8.98
N ASP A 28 44.41 -9.28 -9.70
CA ASP A 28 43.58 -8.35 -10.46
C ASP A 28 42.37 -8.95 -11.20
N ARG A 29 41.21 -8.52 -10.84
CA ARG A 29 40.06 -8.32 -11.73
C ARG A 29 39.32 -7.06 -11.30
N GLN A 30 39.35 -6.05 -12.15
CA GLN A 30 38.51 -4.88 -12.03
C GLN A 30 37.04 -5.31 -11.87
N ALA A 31 36.52 -5.23 -10.64
CA ALA A 31 35.11 -5.34 -10.37
C ALA A 31 34.47 -3.94 -10.55
N ALA A 32 33.47 -3.88 -11.42
CA ALA A 32 32.63 -2.72 -11.57
C ALA A 32 32.11 -2.26 -10.20
N ALA A 33 32.15 -0.96 -9.96
CA ALA A 33 31.61 -0.35 -8.75
C ALA A 33 30.14 -0.76 -8.58
N PRO A 34 29.71 -1.12 -7.37
CA PRO A 34 28.29 -1.40 -7.12
C PRO A 34 27.51 -0.12 -7.36
N ALA A 35 26.48 -0.21 -8.21
CA ALA A 35 25.53 0.86 -8.42
C ALA A 35 25.01 1.31 -7.05
N ALA A 36 25.04 2.61 -6.81
CA ALA A 36 24.48 3.23 -5.62
C ALA A 36 23.04 2.71 -5.43
N VAL A 37 22.82 1.97 -4.36
CA VAL A 37 21.48 1.60 -3.91
C VAL A 37 20.82 2.93 -3.54
N SER A 38 19.94 3.41 -4.40
CA SER A 38 19.00 4.46 -4.06
C SER A 38 18.27 3.96 -2.79
N GLN A 39 18.52 4.60 -1.66
CA GLN A 39 17.68 4.46 -0.48
C GLN A 39 16.31 5.00 -0.90
N ALA A 40 15.42 4.08 -1.28
CA ALA A 40 14.00 4.39 -1.30
C ALA A 40 13.68 4.91 0.10
N ALA A 41 13.13 6.11 0.19
CA ALA A 41 12.67 6.67 1.46
C ALA A 41 11.79 5.61 2.13
N ASN A 42 12.22 5.15 3.30
CA ASN A 42 11.51 4.14 4.07
C ASN A 42 10.12 4.69 4.35
N ASP A 43 9.11 4.08 3.76
CA ASP A 43 7.73 4.32 4.13
C ASP A 43 7.62 4.03 5.64
N PRO A 44 7.07 4.92 6.48
CA PRO A 44 6.89 4.67 7.90
C PRO A 44 6.22 3.33 8.21
N SER A 45 5.40 2.79 7.29
CA SER A 45 4.84 1.45 7.37
C SER A 45 5.88 0.33 7.28
N ASP A 46 7.08 0.58 6.74
CA ASP A 46 8.17 -0.40 6.69
C ASP A 46 8.88 -0.57 8.03
N LEU A 47 8.82 0.43 8.90
CA LEU A 47 9.40 0.38 10.25
C LEU A 47 8.51 -0.40 11.24
N ASN A 48 7.20 -0.45 11.00
CA ASN A 48 6.26 -1.25 11.79
C ASN A 48 5.30 -1.99 10.85
N PRO A 49 5.67 -3.19 10.40
CA PRO A 49 4.99 -3.92 9.32
C PRO A 49 3.54 -4.27 9.57
N GLU A 50 3.03 -4.03 10.74
CA GLU A 50 1.65 -4.37 11.12
C GLU A 50 0.80 -3.16 11.46
N VAL A 51 1.32 -1.96 11.20
CA VAL A 51 0.55 -0.72 11.22
C VAL A 51 0.36 -0.27 9.78
N THR A 52 -0.89 -0.09 9.37
CA THR A 52 -1.22 0.19 7.97
C THR A 52 -1.02 1.67 7.62
N ASP A 53 -1.52 2.57 8.45
CA ASP A 53 -1.35 4.02 8.34
C ASP A 53 -1.64 4.67 9.69
N GLY A 54 -0.61 5.12 10.38
CA GLY A 54 -0.74 5.71 11.71
C GLY A 54 -1.12 7.18 11.75
N SER A 55 -1.24 7.85 10.59
CA SER A 55 -1.45 9.29 10.54
C SER A 55 -2.78 9.75 11.15
N ASN A 56 -3.81 8.93 11.04
CA ASN A 56 -5.15 9.21 11.54
C ASN A 56 -5.49 8.47 12.85
N TYR A 57 -4.53 7.80 13.45
CA TYR A 57 -4.78 7.05 14.68
C TYR A 57 -5.01 8.00 15.87
N THR A 58 -6.07 7.75 16.62
CA THR A 58 -6.51 8.63 17.72
C THR A 58 -5.94 8.27 19.09
N GLY A 59 -5.21 7.14 19.22
CA GLY A 59 -4.54 6.71 20.44
C GLY A 59 -3.14 7.31 20.62
N ASP A 60 -2.35 6.78 21.55
CA ASP A 60 -0.93 7.09 21.75
C ASP A 60 -0.02 6.03 21.10
N PRO A 61 0.44 6.24 19.85
CA PRO A 61 1.24 5.25 19.14
C PRO A 61 2.52 4.85 19.87
N THR A 62 3.15 5.77 20.60
CA THR A 62 4.42 5.52 21.30
C THR A 62 4.22 4.58 22.48
N ASN A 63 3.24 4.87 23.32
CA ASN A 63 2.92 4.05 24.47
C ASN A 63 2.36 2.69 24.04
N GLU A 64 1.45 2.69 23.09
CA GLU A 64 0.82 1.45 22.60
C GLU A 64 1.79 0.53 21.86
N ALA A 65 2.79 1.05 21.14
CA ALA A 65 3.86 0.23 20.56
C ALA A 65 4.70 -0.48 21.65
N ALA A 66 4.95 0.18 22.77
CA ALA A 66 5.62 -0.45 23.91
C ALA A 66 4.76 -1.57 24.53
N LEU A 67 3.44 -1.39 24.58
CA LEU A 67 2.51 -2.44 25.02
C LEU A 67 2.51 -3.64 24.06
N VAL A 68 2.53 -3.41 22.73
CA VAL A 68 2.66 -4.49 21.72
C VAL A 68 3.94 -5.30 21.96
N ALA A 69 5.08 -4.62 22.17
CA ALA A 69 6.34 -5.30 22.45
C ALA A 69 6.29 -6.10 23.76
N SER A 70 5.64 -5.56 24.79
CA SER A 70 5.42 -6.27 26.07
C SER A 70 4.56 -7.54 25.90
N GLU A 71 3.50 -7.46 25.09
CA GLU A 71 2.64 -8.62 24.77
C GLU A 71 3.39 -9.69 23.97
N ASP A 72 4.20 -9.31 22.99
CA ASP A 72 5.06 -10.26 22.27
C ASP A 72 6.06 -10.94 23.21
N GLN A 73 6.66 -10.19 24.13
CA GLN A 73 7.57 -10.73 25.15
C GLN A 73 6.84 -11.70 26.07
N ARG A 74 5.62 -11.40 26.52
CA ARG A 74 4.77 -12.29 27.31
C ARG A 74 4.52 -13.61 26.59
N LEU A 75 4.18 -13.56 25.30
CA LEU A 75 3.95 -14.78 24.50
C LEU A 75 5.22 -15.61 24.31
N ILE A 76 6.38 -14.97 24.15
CA ILE A 76 7.67 -15.65 24.13
C ILE A 76 7.93 -16.36 25.47
N GLN A 77 7.66 -15.71 26.61
CA GLN A 77 7.80 -16.32 27.92
C GLN A 77 6.91 -17.56 28.08
N VAL A 78 5.62 -17.47 27.73
CA VAL A 78 4.67 -18.60 27.78
C VAL A 78 5.21 -19.79 26.97
N ARG A 79 5.69 -19.54 25.74
CA ARG A 79 6.26 -20.60 24.89
C ARG A 79 7.51 -21.23 25.49
N THR A 80 8.41 -20.41 26.00
CA THR A 80 9.67 -20.87 26.57
C THR A 80 9.42 -21.75 27.79
N GLN A 81 8.53 -21.35 28.69
CA GLN A 81 8.17 -22.15 29.86
C GLN A 81 7.49 -23.46 29.50
N ALA A 82 6.55 -23.45 28.55
CA ALA A 82 5.92 -24.63 28.03
C ALA A 82 6.93 -25.62 27.43
N SER A 83 7.91 -25.09 26.70
CA SER A 83 8.98 -25.91 26.11
C SER A 83 9.88 -26.53 27.18
N ILE A 84 10.32 -25.74 28.16
CA ILE A 84 11.17 -26.24 29.26
C ILE A 84 10.44 -27.33 30.04
N ALA A 85 9.18 -27.14 30.40
CA ALA A 85 8.41 -28.16 31.13
C ALA A 85 8.29 -29.47 30.33
N ARG A 86 8.07 -29.45 29.05
CA ARG A 86 8.07 -30.64 28.18
C ARG A 86 9.41 -31.37 28.17
N TRP A 87 10.53 -30.64 28.16
CA TRP A 87 11.87 -31.26 28.16
C TRP A 87 12.27 -31.85 29.49
N THR A 88 11.75 -31.35 30.59
CA THR A 88 12.02 -31.91 31.92
C THR A 88 11.19 -33.16 32.24
N GLY A 89 10.41 -33.64 31.27
CA GLY A 89 9.58 -34.85 31.44
C GLY A 89 8.28 -34.59 32.21
N SER A 90 7.97 -33.34 32.49
CA SER A 90 6.65 -32.98 33.03
C SER A 90 5.63 -33.13 31.90
N SER A 91 4.70 -34.06 32.07
CA SER A 91 3.59 -34.21 31.13
C SER A 91 2.65 -33.01 31.27
N LEU A 92 2.79 -31.99 30.40
CA LEU A 92 1.83 -30.89 30.30
C LEU A 92 0.58 -31.31 29.51
N ASN A 93 -0.03 -32.42 29.92
CA ASN A 93 -1.26 -32.93 29.31
C ASN A 93 -2.51 -32.25 29.90
N VAL A 94 -2.33 -31.41 30.90
CA VAL A 94 -3.41 -30.68 31.59
C VAL A 94 -3.17 -29.18 31.48
N PRO A 95 -4.22 -28.36 31.48
CA PRO A 95 -4.08 -26.91 31.47
C PRO A 95 -3.24 -26.41 32.66
N TYR A 96 -2.41 -25.41 32.40
CA TYR A 96 -1.51 -24.81 33.39
C TYR A 96 -1.51 -23.29 33.30
N ARG A 97 -0.94 -22.63 34.30
CA ARG A 97 -0.77 -21.17 34.31
C ARG A 97 0.69 -20.78 34.27
N VAL A 98 0.93 -19.70 33.55
CA VAL A 98 2.21 -19.01 33.50
C VAL A 98 2.05 -17.64 34.13
N ALA A 99 2.85 -17.30 35.11
CA ALA A 99 2.90 -15.96 35.68
C ALA A 99 3.63 -15.01 34.68
N SER A 100 3.04 -13.88 34.42
CA SER A 100 3.65 -12.85 33.58
C SER A 100 3.30 -11.44 34.08
N GLY A 101 4.29 -10.67 34.51
CA GLY A 101 4.06 -9.37 35.11
C GLY A 101 3.13 -9.43 36.30
N THR A 102 2.05 -8.68 36.33
CA THR A 102 1.04 -8.62 37.40
C THR A 102 -0.11 -9.61 37.22
N GLY A 103 -0.05 -10.51 36.22
CA GLY A 103 -1.14 -11.39 35.86
C GLY A 103 -0.70 -12.81 35.57
N TYR A 104 -1.67 -13.62 35.20
CA TYR A 104 -1.47 -15.01 34.78
C TYR A 104 -1.97 -15.19 33.35
N THR A 105 -1.40 -16.18 32.67
CA THR A 105 -1.87 -16.70 31.39
C THR A 105 -2.26 -18.17 31.60
N LEU A 106 -3.52 -18.48 31.43
CA LEU A 106 -4.03 -19.89 31.42
C LEU A 106 -3.71 -20.45 30.03
N VAL A 107 -2.98 -21.56 30.02
CA VAL A 107 -2.60 -22.27 28.80
C VAL A 107 -3.48 -23.51 28.68
N LEU A 108 -4.26 -23.58 27.60
CA LEU A 108 -5.09 -24.72 27.25
C LEU A 108 -4.26 -25.68 26.39
N THR A 109 -4.01 -26.90 26.93
CA THR A 109 -3.16 -27.90 26.29
C THR A 109 -3.95 -28.82 25.36
N ALA A 110 -3.26 -29.54 24.49
CA ALA A 110 -3.85 -30.46 23.54
C ALA A 110 -4.73 -31.52 24.27
N ARG A 111 -5.97 -31.65 23.81
CA ARG A 111 -6.91 -32.72 24.23
C ARG A 111 -7.93 -32.97 23.11
N THR A 112 -8.58 -34.18 23.18
CA THR A 112 -9.55 -34.58 22.15
C THR A 112 -10.89 -33.88 22.28
N LYS A 113 -11.30 -33.50 23.50
CA LYS A 113 -12.56 -32.76 23.74
C LYS A 113 -12.29 -31.27 23.78
N ASP A 114 -13.15 -30.49 23.15
CA ASP A 114 -13.07 -29.03 23.18
C ASP A 114 -13.13 -28.48 24.61
N TYR A 115 -12.38 -27.41 24.86
CA TYR A 115 -12.58 -26.58 26.05
C TYR A 115 -13.81 -25.72 25.84
N THR A 116 -14.72 -25.79 26.82
CA THR A 116 -15.99 -25.06 26.79
C THR A 116 -16.05 -23.98 27.87
N MET A 117 -17.14 -23.24 27.92
CA MET A 117 -17.40 -22.27 28.99
C MET A 117 -17.36 -22.91 30.39
N ASP A 118 -17.90 -24.13 30.54
CA ASP A 118 -17.90 -24.87 31.82
C ASP A 118 -16.49 -25.27 32.23
N ASP A 119 -15.65 -25.66 31.27
CA ASP A 119 -14.25 -25.95 31.56
C ASP A 119 -13.52 -24.67 32.04
N LEU A 120 -13.78 -23.52 31.41
CA LEU A 120 -13.18 -22.23 31.84
C LEU A 120 -13.65 -21.85 33.26
N LEU A 121 -14.92 -22.03 33.58
CA LEU A 121 -15.43 -21.79 34.93
C LEU A 121 -14.76 -22.70 35.98
N SER A 122 -14.45 -23.94 35.62
CA SER A 122 -13.77 -24.89 36.49
C SER A 122 -12.27 -24.59 36.62
N LEU A 123 -11.61 -24.29 35.53
CA LEU A 123 -10.16 -24.03 35.50
C LEU A 123 -9.78 -22.63 36.03
N ALA A 124 -10.68 -21.68 35.92
CA ALA A 124 -10.44 -20.27 36.23
C ALA A 124 -11.51 -19.64 37.12
N PRO A 125 -11.94 -20.28 38.23
CA PRO A 125 -13.11 -19.86 39.02
C PRO A 125 -12.96 -18.48 39.67
N LYS A 126 -11.75 -17.92 39.73
CA LYS A 126 -11.47 -16.56 40.26
C LYS A 126 -11.31 -15.52 39.20
N THR A 127 -11.02 -15.94 37.95
CA THR A 127 -10.64 -15.03 36.85
C THR A 127 -11.55 -15.15 35.62
N PHE A 128 -12.42 -16.15 35.61
CA PHE A 128 -13.54 -16.28 34.69
C PHE A 128 -14.84 -16.44 35.51
N VAL A 129 -15.53 -15.32 35.72
CA VAL A 129 -16.60 -15.23 36.70
C VAL A 129 -17.92 -14.80 36.05
N ARG A 130 -18.98 -15.54 36.34
CA ARG A 130 -20.33 -15.12 35.92
C ARG A 130 -20.76 -13.86 36.70
N GLN A 131 -21.21 -12.84 35.98
CA GLN A 131 -21.69 -11.60 36.54
C GLN A 131 -23.19 -11.64 36.85
N PRO A 132 -23.72 -10.74 37.70
CA PRO A 132 -25.15 -10.68 38.03
C PRO A 132 -26.05 -10.44 36.80
N ASP A 133 -25.57 -9.80 35.76
CA ASP A 133 -26.29 -9.56 34.51
C ASP A 133 -26.28 -10.77 33.55
N GLY A 134 -25.73 -11.90 33.99
CA GLY A 134 -25.60 -13.12 33.20
C GLY A 134 -24.39 -13.17 32.28
N SER A 135 -23.64 -12.10 32.13
CA SER A 135 -22.38 -12.06 31.36
C SER A 135 -21.24 -12.75 32.14
N TYR A 136 -20.12 -12.99 31.45
CA TYR A 136 -18.91 -13.56 32.07
C TYR A 136 -17.78 -12.54 31.97
N LEU A 137 -17.08 -12.31 33.09
CA LEU A 137 -15.87 -11.48 33.13
C LEU A 137 -14.62 -12.36 33.06
N LEU A 138 -13.82 -12.21 32.02
CA LEU A 138 -12.49 -12.81 31.88
C LEU A 138 -11.43 -11.81 32.34
N SER A 139 -10.68 -12.14 33.40
CA SER A 139 -9.65 -11.27 33.98
C SER A 139 -8.23 -11.86 33.99
N GLU A 140 -8.00 -12.99 33.30
CA GLU A 140 -6.66 -13.51 32.96
C GLU A 140 -6.52 -13.79 31.47
N ASN A 141 -5.29 -13.82 30.97
CA ASN A 141 -5.02 -14.17 29.59
C ASN A 141 -5.26 -15.64 29.31
N ILE A 142 -5.69 -15.98 28.09
CA ILE A 142 -5.84 -17.36 27.63
C ILE A 142 -4.92 -17.59 26.45
N VAL A 143 -4.19 -18.69 26.44
CA VAL A 143 -3.44 -19.22 25.28
C VAL A 143 -3.96 -20.60 24.92
N ILE A 144 -4.28 -20.81 23.64
CA ILE A 144 -4.75 -22.08 23.09
C ILE A 144 -3.59 -22.70 22.33
N GLU A 145 -3.01 -23.78 22.87
CA GLU A 145 -1.89 -24.46 22.22
C GLU A 145 -2.33 -25.33 21.02
N SER A 146 -1.35 -25.69 20.20
CA SER A 146 -1.56 -26.65 19.12
C SER A 146 -2.19 -27.96 19.64
N GLY A 147 -3.24 -28.41 18.97
CA GLY A 147 -4.03 -29.58 19.39
C GLY A 147 -5.12 -29.29 20.44
N ALA A 148 -5.21 -28.09 20.97
CA ALA A 148 -6.31 -27.62 21.78
C ALA A 148 -7.38 -26.93 20.94
N THR A 149 -8.64 -27.07 21.34
CA THR A 149 -9.76 -26.30 20.79
C THR A 149 -10.47 -25.57 21.93
N LEU A 150 -10.65 -24.27 21.81
CA LEU A 150 -11.54 -23.50 22.66
C LEU A 150 -12.80 -23.15 21.90
N THR A 151 -13.95 -23.56 22.45
CA THR A 151 -15.26 -23.23 21.89
C THR A 151 -16.01 -22.30 22.84
N LEU A 152 -16.24 -21.08 22.42
CA LEU A 152 -17.09 -20.10 23.08
C LEU A 152 -18.45 -20.10 22.38
N GLY A 153 -19.44 -20.66 23.07
CA GLY A 153 -20.80 -20.77 22.55
C GLY A 153 -21.79 -21.18 23.63
N SER A 154 -23.06 -20.91 23.39
CA SER A 154 -24.14 -21.23 24.33
C SER A 154 -25.44 -21.37 23.54
N SER A 155 -26.41 -22.10 24.10
CA SER A 155 -27.78 -22.16 23.59
C SER A 155 -28.57 -20.85 23.85
N MET A 156 -28.03 -19.95 24.67
CA MET A 156 -28.57 -18.61 24.94
C MET A 156 -27.53 -17.55 24.63
N LEU A 157 -27.96 -16.27 24.57
CA LEU A 157 -27.05 -15.14 24.40
C LEU A 157 -25.88 -15.26 25.39
N LEU A 158 -24.69 -15.34 24.83
CA LEU A 158 -23.44 -15.37 25.61
C LEU A 158 -22.73 -14.01 25.48
N THR A 159 -22.48 -13.37 26.61
CA THR A 159 -21.65 -12.15 26.67
C THR A 159 -20.38 -12.42 27.47
N VAL A 160 -19.23 -12.28 26.83
CA VAL A 160 -17.90 -12.35 27.47
C VAL A 160 -17.30 -10.94 27.52
N LYS A 161 -17.14 -10.44 28.74
CA LYS A 161 -16.48 -9.18 29.05
C LYS A 161 -15.01 -9.47 29.32
N MET A 162 -14.13 -9.00 28.45
CA MET A 162 -12.69 -9.12 28.62
C MET A 162 -12.17 -7.93 29.40
N PHE A 163 -11.55 -8.18 30.56
CA PHE A 163 -11.08 -7.17 31.49
C PHE A 163 -10.15 -6.16 30.82
N SER A 164 -10.40 -4.89 31.04
CA SER A 164 -9.57 -3.79 30.60
C SER A 164 -9.64 -2.64 31.61
N SER A 165 -8.50 -2.09 31.98
CA SER A 165 -8.38 -0.91 32.86
C SER A 165 -7.21 -0.04 32.42
N ALA A 166 -6.91 1.02 33.16
CA ALA A 166 -5.74 1.84 32.91
C ALA A 166 -4.40 1.08 33.15
N GLN A 167 -4.41 -0.01 33.90
CA GLN A 167 -3.18 -0.71 34.30
C GLN A 167 -3.04 -2.09 33.65
N LYS A 168 -4.12 -2.69 33.17
CA LYS A 168 -4.13 -4.07 32.71
C LYS A 168 -5.26 -4.32 31.70
N PHE A 169 -4.98 -5.15 30.72
CA PHE A 169 -5.96 -5.75 29.83
C PHE A 169 -5.67 -7.25 29.69
N VAL A 170 -6.62 -8.00 29.13
CA VAL A 170 -6.45 -9.42 28.86
C VAL A 170 -6.60 -9.75 27.38
N SER A 171 -6.08 -10.91 27.01
CA SER A 171 -6.14 -11.39 25.63
C SER A 171 -6.50 -12.87 25.54
N ILE A 172 -7.10 -13.25 24.42
CA ILE A 172 -7.25 -14.66 24.00
C ILE A 172 -6.35 -14.87 22.80
N VAL A 173 -5.31 -15.70 22.95
CA VAL A 173 -4.36 -15.98 21.89
C VAL A 173 -4.44 -17.45 21.48
N ASN A 174 -4.89 -17.69 20.25
CA ASN A 174 -4.80 -19.01 19.64
C ASN A 174 -3.40 -19.20 19.07
N TYR A 175 -2.63 -20.12 19.65
CA TYR A 175 -1.25 -20.37 19.25
C TYR A 175 -1.13 -21.73 18.56
N GLY A 176 -1.56 -21.81 17.31
CA GLY A 176 -1.55 -23.03 16.51
C GLY A 176 -2.66 -24.04 16.85
N GLY A 177 -3.56 -23.73 17.75
CA GLY A 177 -4.74 -24.52 18.10
C GLY A 177 -5.96 -24.14 17.26
N ARG A 178 -7.13 -24.27 17.83
CA ARG A 178 -8.40 -23.91 17.22
C ARG A 178 -9.23 -23.01 18.12
N LEU A 179 -9.69 -21.89 17.61
CA LEU A 179 -10.65 -21.01 18.27
C LEU A 179 -11.98 -21.07 17.53
N ASN A 180 -13.02 -21.51 18.22
CA ASN A 180 -14.39 -21.49 17.74
C ASN A 180 -15.22 -20.49 18.55
N VAL A 181 -15.85 -19.54 17.90
CA VAL A 181 -16.88 -18.68 18.48
C VAL A 181 -18.18 -19.07 17.81
N ALA A 182 -18.97 -19.89 18.50
CA ALA A 182 -20.11 -20.58 17.93
C ALA A 182 -21.43 -20.00 18.46
N GLY A 183 -21.87 -18.89 17.88
CA GLY A 183 -23.20 -18.34 18.10
C GLY A 183 -24.23 -18.88 17.09
N SER A 184 -25.47 -18.43 17.26
CA SER A 184 -26.55 -18.62 16.29
C SER A 184 -27.34 -17.34 16.12
N ALA A 185 -28.20 -17.28 15.13
CA ALA A 185 -29.05 -16.09 14.91
C ALA A 185 -29.92 -15.70 16.11
N THR A 186 -30.30 -16.69 16.94
CA THR A 186 -31.12 -16.49 18.13
C THR A 186 -30.30 -16.40 19.44
N ALA A 187 -29.04 -16.85 19.41
CA ALA A 187 -28.13 -16.85 20.53
C ALA A 187 -26.72 -16.44 20.12
N PRO A 188 -26.50 -15.19 19.74
CA PRO A 188 -25.20 -14.70 19.31
C PRO A 188 -24.20 -14.68 20.49
N VAL A 189 -22.90 -14.70 20.12
CA VAL A 189 -21.82 -14.53 21.10
C VAL A 189 -21.32 -13.11 21.05
N LYS A 190 -21.42 -12.36 22.16
CA LYS A 190 -20.85 -11.02 22.27
C LYS A 190 -19.55 -11.05 23.05
N ILE A 191 -18.48 -10.47 22.49
CA ILE A 191 -17.19 -10.32 23.15
C ILE A 191 -16.80 -8.83 23.13
N THR A 192 -16.51 -8.29 24.31
CA THR A 192 -16.19 -6.84 24.42
C THR A 192 -14.98 -6.62 25.34
N SER A 193 -14.15 -5.63 25.00
CA SER A 193 -13.18 -5.09 25.93
C SER A 193 -13.94 -4.24 26.96
N TRP A 194 -13.87 -4.66 28.23
CA TRP A 194 -14.71 -4.11 29.28
C TRP A 194 -13.92 -3.28 30.28
N ASP A 195 -14.26 -2.00 30.37
CA ASP A 195 -13.72 -1.10 31.39
C ASP A 195 -14.44 -1.40 32.71
N VAL A 196 -13.73 -2.06 33.62
CA VAL A 196 -14.30 -2.48 34.91
C VAL A 196 -14.49 -1.30 35.86
N ASP A 197 -13.68 -0.25 35.71
CA ASP A 197 -13.72 0.94 36.56
C ASP A 197 -14.96 1.78 36.25
N HIS A 198 -15.37 1.81 34.99
CA HIS A 198 -16.53 2.58 34.52
C HIS A 198 -17.75 1.70 34.16
N SER A 199 -17.61 0.38 34.19
CA SER A 199 -18.68 -0.58 33.81
C SER A 199 -19.28 -0.34 32.43
N THR A 200 -18.40 -0.06 31.43
CA THR A 200 -18.76 0.18 30.02
C THR A 200 -17.75 -0.50 29.09
N PRO A 201 -18.06 -0.66 27.78
CA PRO A 201 -17.04 -1.02 26.79
C PRO A 201 -15.92 0.03 26.79
N ARG A 202 -14.67 -0.44 26.77
CA ARG A 202 -13.52 0.43 26.90
C ARG A 202 -13.28 1.25 25.63
N GLN A 203 -13.34 2.58 25.77
CA GLN A 203 -13.12 3.47 24.63
C GLN A 203 -11.65 3.92 24.47
N ILE A 204 -10.89 4.01 25.55
CA ILE A 204 -9.51 4.50 25.55
C ILE A 204 -8.57 3.38 25.14
N THR A 205 -7.66 3.66 24.19
CA THR A 205 -6.64 2.71 23.69
C THR A 205 -5.26 2.93 24.30
N ASP A 206 -4.94 4.11 24.79
CA ASP A 206 -3.60 4.54 25.23
C ASP A 206 -2.90 3.57 26.20
N ASN A 207 -3.67 2.87 27.02
CA ASN A 207 -3.16 1.87 27.97
C ASN A 207 -3.49 0.43 27.55
N GLY A 208 -3.80 0.24 26.27
CA GLY A 208 -4.24 -1.00 25.68
C GLY A 208 -5.69 -1.35 25.97
N ARG A 209 -6.24 -2.17 25.11
CA ARG A 209 -7.58 -2.81 25.25
C ARG A 209 -7.44 -4.31 25.06
N ALA A 210 -8.41 -5.06 25.56
CA ALA A 210 -8.47 -6.50 25.32
C ALA A 210 -8.48 -6.80 23.82
N TYR A 211 -7.90 -7.94 23.43
CA TYR A 211 -7.82 -8.36 22.02
C TYR A 211 -7.87 -9.89 21.87
N ILE A 212 -8.18 -10.33 20.65
CA ILE A 212 -8.17 -11.74 20.25
C ILE A 212 -7.18 -11.88 19.09
N ARG A 213 -6.24 -12.82 19.21
CA ARG A 213 -5.22 -13.06 18.20
C ARG A 213 -5.06 -14.54 17.87
N SER A 214 -4.92 -14.88 16.60
CA SER A 214 -4.50 -16.22 16.17
C SER A 214 -3.12 -16.16 15.51
N ILE A 215 -2.20 -16.95 16.05
CA ILE A 215 -0.83 -17.12 15.54
C ILE A 215 -0.72 -18.55 15.01
N GLY A 216 -1.10 -18.77 13.77
CA GLY A 216 -1.31 -20.10 13.20
C GLY A 216 -2.61 -20.75 13.65
N GLY A 217 -2.84 -21.98 13.20
CA GLY A 217 -4.04 -22.75 13.54
C GLY A 217 -5.30 -22.29 12.77
N THR A 218 -6.45 -22.59 13.34
CA THR A 218 -7.74 -22.36 12.69
C THR A 218 -8.64 -21.47 13.54
N VAL A 219 -9.38 -20.60 12.90
CA VAL A 219 -10.41 -19.74 13.50
C VAL A 219 -11.74 -20.00 12.82
N SER A 220 -12.77 -20.24 13.61
CA SER A 220 -14.15 -20.31 13.13
C SER A 220 -15.01 -19.40 13.98
N ILE A 221 -15.66 -18.42 13.36
CA ILE A 221 -16.51 -17.44 14.03
C ILE A 221 -17.85 -17.44 13.30
N GLU A 222 -18.91 -17.64 14.02
CA GLU A 222 -20.26 -17.63 13.49
C GLU A 222 -21.23 -16.93 14.44
N HIS A 223 -22.05 -16.03 13.91
CA HIS A 223 -23.03 -15.24 14.67
C HIS A 223 -22.44 -14.62 15.94
N ALA A 224 -21.41 -13.78 15.75
CA ALA A 224 -20.73 -13.12 16.86
C ALA A 224 -20.80 -11.59 16.75
N SER A 225 -20.54 -10.94 17.88
CA SER A 225 -20.33 -9.49 17.94
C SER A 225 -19.07 -9.18 18.74
N PHE A 226 -18.17 -8.40 18.16
CA PHE A 226 -16.93 -7.95 18.80
C PHE A 226 -16.98 -6.43 18.96
N GLU A 227 -16.76 -5.95 20.18
CA GLU A 227 -16.90 -4.52 20.47
C GLU A 227 -15.72 -3.97 21.24
N SER A 228 -15.20 -2.82 20.79
CA SER A 228 -14.18 -2.03 21.48
C SER A 228 -12.89 -2.80 21.76
N LEU A 229 -12.47 -3.70 20.89
CA LEU A 229 -11.27 -4.50 21.03
C LEU A 229 -10.04 -3.83 20.39
N GLY A 230 -8.87 -4.12 20.97
CA GLY A 230 -7.57 -3.87 20.36
C GLY A 230 -7.00 -2.48 20.54
N PHE A 231 -5.71 -2.37 20.18
CA PHE A 231 -4.93 -1.15 20.20
C PHE A 231 -3.80 -1.23 19.15
N TRP A 232 -3.38 -0.11 18.66
CA TRP A 232 -2.30 0.26 17.75
C TRP A 232 -1.98 -0.72 16.59
N SER A 233 -1.46 -1.91 16.86
CA SER A 233 -0.89 -2.82 15.84
C SER A 233 -1.90 -3.83 15.33
N GLY A 234 -1.73 -4.31 14.11
CA GLY A 234 -2.46 -5.46 13.58
C GLY A 234 -2.38 -6.72 14.46
N ARG A 235 -1.30 -6.88 15.26
CA ARG A 235 -1.17 -7.98 16.24
C ARG A 235 -2.16 -7.88 17.39
N THR A 236 -2.47 -6.69 17.78
CA THR A 236 -3.31 -6.35 18.93
C THR A 236 -4.57 -5.59 18.54
N GLY A 237 -4.87 -5.50 17.26
CA GLY A 237 -5.86 -4.57 16.67
C GLY A 237 -7.32 -4.93 16.88
N GLY A 238 -7.62 -5.97 17.61
CA GLY A 238 -8.99 -6.40 17.94
C GLY A 238 -9.22 -7.86 17.61
N LEU A 239 -9.68 -8.20 16.42
CA LEU A 239 -9.78 -9.55 15.89
C LEU A 239 -8.65 -9.75 14.86
N SER A 240 -7.56 -10.37 15.31
CA SER A 240 -6.31 -10.47 14.56
C SER A 240 -5.96 -11.93 14.25
N MET A 241 -5.74 -12.23 12.98
CA MET A 241 -5.36 -13.56 12.49
C MET A 241 -4.04 -13.40 11.73
N THR A 242 -2.92 -13.50 12.48
CA THR A 242 -1.65 -12.98 11.99
C THR A 242 -0.66 -14.03 11.52
N GLY A 243 -0.89 -15.31 11.74
CA GLY A 243 0.14 -16.30 11.44
C GLY A 243 1.48 -15.96 12.09
N SER A 244 2.55 -16.60 11.68
CA SER A 244 3.89 -16.29 12.13
C SER A 244 4.88 -16.42 10.97
N ASP A 245 5.71 -15.42 10.78
CA ASP A 245 6.88 -15.43 9.90
C ASP A 245 8.13 -15.99 10.60
N ARG A 246 8.00 -16.47 11.82
CA ARG A 246 9.06 -17.17 12.55
C ARG A 246 8.79 -18.68 12.56
N PRO A 247 9.82 -19.50 12.42
CA PRO A 247 9.67 -20.97 12.48
C PRO A 247 9.11 -21.41 13.83
N ILE A 248 8.14 -22.32 13.76
CA ILE A 248 7.33 -22.68 14.92
C ILE A 248 8.12 -23.39 16.01
N THR A 249 9.22 -24.11 15.73
CA THR A 249 9.74 -25.03 16.75
C THR A 249 11.20 -25.46 16.68
N GLY A 250 11.89 -25.42 15.57
CA GLY A 250 13.18 -26.13 15.44
C GLY A 250 14.27 -25.64 16.42
N ALA A 251 14.56 -24.34 16.42
CA ALA A 251 15.66 -23.77 17.20
C ALA A 251 15.34 -23.67 18.70
N ILE A 252 14.10 -23.34 19.05
CA ILE A 252 13.66 -23.29 20.47
C ILE A 252 13.67 -24.70 21.07
N SER A 253 13.26 -25.73 20.31
CA SER A 253 13.35 -27.15 20.73
C SER A 253 14.79 -27.59 20.93
N ALA A 254 15.70 -27.29 20.00
CA ALA A 254 17.11 -27.65 20.09
C ALA A 254 17.84 -26.94 21.23
N ALA A 255 17.60 -25.61 21.38
CA ALA A 255 18.20 -24.83 22.45
C ALA A 255 17.70 -25.27 23.83
N GLY A 256 16.44 -25.63 23.97
CA GLY A 256 15.90 -26.13 25.21
C GLY A 256 16.37 -27.53 25.52
N ALA A 257 16.49 -28.42 24.54
CA ALA A 257 17.10 -29.76 24.76
C ALA A 257 18.56 -29.62 25.21
N ALA A 258 19.31 -28.64 24.69
CA ALA A 258 20.66 -28.32 25.15
C ALA A 258 20.64 -27.80 26.61
N LEU A 259 19.72 -26.91 26.95
CA LEU A 259 19.54 -26.40 28.31
C LEU A 259 19.17 -27.52 29.29
N ALA A 260 18.23 -28.38 28.92
CA ALA A 260 17.81 -29.53 29.74
C ALA A 260 19.01 -30.47 30.00
N LYS A 261 19.89 -30.71 29.03
CA LYS A 261 21.12 -31.47 29.20
C LYS A 261 22.13 -30.79 30.14
N HIS A 262 22.20 -29.49 30.14
CA HIS A 262 23.10 -28.69 31.00
C HIS A 262 22.60 -28.65 32.46
N HIS A 263 21.30 -28.50 32.66
CA HIS A 263 20.69 -28.40 33.99
C HIS A 263 20.46 -29.76 34.66
N SER A 264 20.35 -30.86 33.94
CA SER A 264 20.05 -32.19 34.50
C SER A 264 21.11 -32.71 35.49
N LYS A 265 22.23 -32.04 35.58
CA LYS A 265 23.32 -32.47 36.49
C LYS A 265 23.33 -31.79 37.87
N ASN A 266 22.69 -30.61 38.07
CA ASN A 266 22.90 -29.84 39.29
C ASN A 266 21.73 -28.99 39.82
N SER A 267 20.54 -29.00 39.25
CA SER A 267 19.40 -28.23 39.80
C SER A 267 18.10 -29.03 39.78
N LYS A 268 17.36 -28.98 40.87
CA LYS A 268 15.98 -29.40 40.87
C LYS A 268 15.14 -28.36 40.14
N PHE A 269 14.56 -28.74 39.04
CA PHE A 269 13.54 -27.90 38.40
C PHE A 269 12.36 -27.76 39.38
N PRO A 270 11.76 -26.57 39.48
CA PRO A 270 10.54 -26.38 40.26
C PRO A 270 9.48 -27.35 39.74
N GLU A 271 8.95 -28.18 40.61
CA GLU A 271 7.90 -29.14 40.24
C GLU A 271 6.57 -28.40 40.10
N VAL A 272 5.81 -28.78 39.06
CA VAL A 272 4.39 -28.39 38.96
C VAL A 272 3.63 -28.93 40.13
N GLU A 273 2.71 -28.15 40.70
CA GLU A 273 1.83 -28.61 41.78
C GLU A 273 1.12 -29.90 41.38
N LYS A 274 1.28 -30.92 42.20
CA LYS A 274 0.69 -32.27 41.99
C LYS A 274 -0.37 -32.55 43.02
N ASP A 275 -1.39 -33.29 42.65
CA ASP A 275 -2.40 -33.78 43.55
C ASP A 275 -1.90 -34.98 44.44
N ALA A 276 -2.74 -35.47 45.27
CA ALA A 276 -2.42 -36.62 46.17
C ALA A 276 -2.09 -37.91 45.40
N ALA A 277 -2.44 -38.02 44.11
CA ALA A 277 -2.12 -39.15 43.25
C ALA A 277 -0.80 -38.91 42.46
N GLY A 278 -0.16 -37.75 42.61
CA GLY A 278 1.06 -37.37 41.91
C GLY A 278 0.84 -36.82 40.49
N GLU A 279 -0.41 -36.57 40.10
CA GLU A 279 -0.77 -35.99 38.82
C GLU A 279 -0.77 -34.47 38.88
N PRO A 280 -0.40 -33.77 37.79
CA PRO A 280 -0.42 -32.30 37.73
C PRO A 280 -1.83 -31.75 38.00
N VAL A 281 -1.94 -30.78 38.91
CA VAL A 281 -3.22 -30.12 39.22
C VAL A 281 -3.62 -29.24 38.03
N PRO A 282 -4.80 -29.43 37.43
CA PRO A 282 -5.26 -28.57 36.34
C PRO A 282 -5.30 -27.09 36.73
N GLY A 283 -4.64 -26.25 35.96
CA GLY A 283 -4.53 -24.80 36.24
C GLY A 283 -3.45 -24.42 37.25
N ALA A 284 -2.58 -25.32 37.68
CA ALA A 284 -1.42 -25.01 38.52
C ALA A 284 -0.47 -24.00 37.85
N VAL A 285 0.17 -23.14 38.66
CA VAL A 285 1.11 -22.14 38.17
C VAL A 285 2.48 -22.74 37.91
N LEU A 286 3.02 -22.58 36.72
CA LEU A 286 4.42 -22.91 36.43
C LEU A 286 5.35 -21.85 36.99
N PRO A 287 6.44 -22.27 37.65
CA PRO A 287 7.45 -21.32 38.16
C PRO A 287 8.12 -20.52 37.03
N SER A 288 8.27 -19.21 37.21
CA SER A 288 8.76 -18.28 36.19
C SER A 288 10.25 -18.01 36.23
N ASP A 289 11.01 -18.58 37.14
CA ASP A 289 12.37 -18.09 37.47
C ASP A 289 13.47 -18.58 36.54
N ILE A 290 13.15 -19.23 35.42
CA ILE A 290 14.14 -19.79 34.51
C ILE A 290 13.91 -19.23 33.09
N ILE A 291 14.42 -18.05 32.82
CA ILE A 291 14.52 -17.56 31.45
C ILE A 291 15.98 -17.22 31.13
N PRO A 292 16.77 -18.13 30.55
CA PRO A 292 17.92 -17.73 29.79
C PRO A 292 17.43 -17.13 28.47
N ALA A 293 17.97 -16.02 28.06
CA ALA A 293 17.76 -15.47 26.73
C ALA A 293 18.20 -16.52 25.70
N LEU A 294 17.22 -17.16 25.06
CA LEU A 294 17.47 -18.10 23.97
C LEU A 294 17.57 -17.31 22.67
N GLU A 295 18.72 -16.68 22.45
CA GLU A 295 19.13 -16.22 21.13
C GLU A 295 19.68 -17.42 20.36
N GLY A 296 18.86 -18.06 19.54
CA GLY A 296 19.27 -19.13 18.65
C GLY A 296 18.76 -18.88 17.23
N GLU A 297 19.66 -18.97 16.28
CA GLU A 297 19.34 -18.90 14.85
C GLU A 297 18.28 -19.95 14.48
N ALA A 298 17.18 -19.46 13.93
CA ALA A 298 16.13 -20.30 13.39
C ALA A 298 16.55 -20.83 12.02
N THR A 299 16.87 -22.11 11.92
CA THR A 299 17.37 -22.76 10.70
C THR A 299 16.29 -23.33 9.79
N ASN A 300 15.00 -23.29 10.17
CA ASN A 300 13.91 -23.76 9.32
C ASN A 300 12.83 -22.69 9.15
N SER A 301 12.55 -22.39 7.90
CA SER A 301 11.66 -21.32 7.39
C SER A 301 10.19 -21.74 7.27
N ASP A 302 9.70 -22.63 8.10
CA ASP A 302 8.28 -23.02 8.07
C ASP A 302 7.43 -21.93 8.71
N PHE A 303 6.75 -21.17 7.85
CA PHE A 303 5.77 -20.18 8.27
C PHE A 303 4.51 -20.86 8.82
N SER A 304 3.95 -20.35 9.90
CA SER A 304 2.61 -20.75 10.29
C SER A 304 1.56 -19.84 9.67
N TYR A 305 0.69 -20.42 8.86
CA TYR A 305 -0.45 -19.72 8.30
C TYR A 305 -1.70 -19.94 9.17
N VAL A 306 -2.56 -18.91 9.20
CA VAL A 306 -3.89 -19.01 9.79
C VAL A 306 -4.88 -19.37 8.69
N THR A 307 -5.80 -20.27 8.99
CA THR A 307 -7.01 -20.48 8.20
C THR A 307 -8.20 -19.95 9.00
N ALA A 308 -9.07 -19.18 8.36
CA ALA A 308 -10.16 -18.51 9.04
C ALA A 308 -11.49 -18.59 8.28
N SER A 309 -12.56 -18.78 9.03
CA SER A 309 -13.93 -18.62 8.59
C SER A 309 -14.66 -17.67 9.53
N VAL A 310 -15.19 -16.57 9.03
CA VAL A 310 -15.95 -15.57 9.80
C VAL A 310 -17.27 -15.33 9.09
N VAL A 311 -18.38 -15.63 9.76
CA VAL A 311 -19.70 -15.60 9.15
C VAL A 311 -20.70 -14.89 10.07
N ASN A 312 -21.61 -14.10 9.50
CA ASN A 312 -22.70 -13.42 10.20
C ASN A 312 -22.23 -12.68 11.46
N THR A 313 -21.21 -11.85 11.33
CA THR A 313 -20.51 -11.25 12.48
C THR A 313 -20.51 -9.72 12.40
N GLU A 314 -20.74 -9.08 13.54
CA GLU A 314 -20.66 -7.63 13.69
C GLU A 314 -19.41 -7.24 14.49
N ILE A 315 -18.65 -6.25 14.02
CA ILE A 315 -17.43 -5.77 14.64
C ILE A 315 -17.52 -4.24 14.75
N THR A 316 -17.45 -3.73 15.97
CA THR A 316 -17.74 -2.31 16.22
C THR A 316 -16.68 -1.69 17.12
N ASP A 317 -16.22 -0.49 16.79
CA ASP A 317 -15.25 0.30 17.56
C ASP A 317 -13.92 -0.42 17.86
N ASN A 318 -13.56 -1.43 17.09
CA ASN A 318 -12.23 -2.05 17.15
C ASN A 318 -11.17 -1.13 16.53
N VAL A 319 -9.88 -1.40 16.77
CA VAL A 319 -8.83 -0.64 16.04
C VAL A 319 -8.83 -1.04 14.57
N TYR A 320 -8.79 -2.33 14.29
CA TYR A 320 -9.12 -2.89 12.98
C TYR A 320 -10.38 -3.74 13.11
N GLY A 321 -11.24 -3.73 12.11
CA GLY A 321 -12.38 -4.64 12.12
C GLY A 321 -11.89 -6.09 12.09
N VAL A 322 -11.29 -6.52 10.98
CA VAL A 322 -10.60 -7.82 10.85
C VAL A 322 -9.19 -7.55 10.32
N PHE A 323 -8.19 -8.10 10.99
CA PHE A 323 -6.80 -8.02 10.55
C PHE A 323 -6.24 -9.40 10.21
N LEU A 324 -5.77 -9.59 8.98
CA LEU A 324 -5.23 -10.83 8.44
C LEU A 324 -3.79 -10.64 7.99
N ALA A 325 -2.88 -11.49 8.41
CA ALA A 325 -1.51 -11.57 7.90
C ALA A 325 -1.03 -13.01 7.92
N ASN A 326 -0.21 -13.42 6.96
CA ASN A 326 0.23 -14.83 6.85
C ASN A 326 -0.96 -15.80 6.96
N ALA A 327 -1.96 -15.64 6.11
CA ALA A 327 -3.21 -16.40 6.15
C ALA A 327 -3.50 -17.06 4.79
N VAL A 328 -4.08 -18.24 4.83
CA VAL A 328 -4.42 -19.03 3.62
C VAL A 328 -5.81 -19.62 3.77
N GLY A 329 -6.60 -19.57 2.71
CA GLY A 329 -7.94 -20.16 2.72
C GLY A 329 -8.89 -19.43 3.68
N VAL A 330 -8.92 -18.11 3.58
CA VAL A 330 -9.79 -17.27 4.41
C VAL A 330 -11.14 -17.10 3.74
N SER A 331 -12.22 -17.30 4.50
CA SER A 331 -13.59 -17.04 4.07
C SER A 331 -14.26 -16.08 5.04
N ILE A 332 -14.69 -14.92 4.54
CA ILE A 332 -15.44 -13.92 5.30
C ILE A 332 -16.77 -13.72 4.58
N HIS A 333 -17.88 -13.91 5.26
CA HIS A 333 -19.21 -13.80 4.67
C HIS A 333 -20.21 -13.11 5.61
N ASN A 334 -20.90 -12.11 5.10
CA ASN A 334 -21.88 -11.33 5.85
C ASN A 334 -21.30 -10.78 7.17
N VAL A 335 -20.17 -10.07 7.08
CA VAL A 335 -19.50 -9.45 8.21
C VAL A 335 -19.54 -7.94 8.09
N THR A 336 -19.93 -7.27 9.16
CA THR A 336 -19.94 -5.80 9.22
C THR A 336 -18.83 -5.32 10.14
N ALA A 337 -17.93 -4.47 9.61
CA ALA A 337 -16.97 -3.69 10.37
C ALA A 337 -17.43 -2.23 10.40
N ASP A 338 -17.81 -1.73 11.57
CA ASP A 338 -18.34 -0.38 11.77
C ASP A 338 -17.48 0.42 12.74
N ARG A 339 -17.16 1.65 12.39
CA ARG A 339 -16.37 2.59 13.21
C ARG A 339 -15.02 2.02 13.65
N SER A 340 -14.32 1.33 12.74
CA SER A 340 -12.94 0.94 12.99
C SER A 340 -12.06 2.18 13.14
N ARG A 341 -11.18 2.19 14.15
CA ARG A 341 -10.29 3.34 14.43
C ARG A 341 -9.15 3.48 13.43
N MET A 342 -8.94 2.45 12.63
CA MET A 342 -8.08 2.39 11.46
C MET A 342 -8.90 1.86 10.28
N ASP A 343 -8.54 0.74 9.71
CA ASP A 343 -9.22 0.14 8.57
C ASP A 343 -10.30 -0.87 8.99
N GLY A 344 -11.30 -1.07 8.14
CA GLY A 344 -12.36 -2.05 8.36
C GLY A 344 -11.84 -3.49 8.22
N PHE A 345 -11.46 -3.88 7.02
CA PHE A 345 -10.86 -5.19 6.73
C PHE A 345 -9.46 -5.02 6.20
N VAL A 346 -8.50 -5.69 6.82
CA VAL A 346 -7.10 -5.65 6.40
C VAL A 346 -6.62 -7.03 6.00
N LEU A 347 -6.23 -7.18 4.74
CA LEU A 347 -5.44 -8.29 4.25
C LEU A 347 -4.01 -7.79 4.10
N HIS A 348 -3.24 -8.02 5.16
CA HIS A 348 -1.85 -7.59 5.22
C HIS A 348 -0.95 -8.68 4.62
N ARG A 349 0.29 -8.63 4.64
CA ARG A 349 1.31 -9.49 4.03
C ARG A 349 0.97 -11.00 3.94
N ASN A 350 1.30 -11.63 2.81
CA ASN A 350 1.22 -13.08 2.57
C ASN A 350 -0.18 -13.68 2.81
N VAL A 351 -1.23 -12.97 2.44
CA VAL A 351 -2.58 -13.52 2.42
C VAL A 351 -2.87 -14.07 1.04
N SER A 352 -3.34 -15.31 0.98
CA SER A 352 -3.66 -15.96 -0.28
C SER A 352 -4.94 -16.80 -0.19
N ASN A 353 -5.60 -16.95 -1.34
CA ASN A 353 -6.88 -17.67 -1.43
C ASN A 353 -7.91 -17.16 -0.41
N ALA A 354 -8.12 -15.85 -0.40
CA ALA A 354 -9.07 -15.20 0.49
C ALA A 354 -10.31 -14.73 -0.28
N THR A 355 -11.47 -14.96 0.29
CA THR A 355 -12.74 -14.51 -0.26
C THR A 355 -13.53 -13.74 0.79
N ILE A 356 -13.95 -12.53 0.43
CA ILE A 356 -14.84 -11.70 1.25
C ILE A 356 -16.11 -11.51 0.41
N VAL A 357 -17.26 -11.80 0.99
CA VAL A 357 -18.56 -11.76 0.29
C VAL A 357 -19.62 -11.15 1.18
N ASP A 358 -20.52 -10.35 0.61
CA ASP A 358 -21.65 -9.72 1.31
C ASP A 358 -21.27 -8.96 2.57
N SER A 359 -20.03 -8.44 2.63
CA SER A 359 -19.52 -7.81 3.84
C SER A 359 -19.50 -6.29 3.72
N THR A 360 -19.58 -5.61 4.85
CA THR A 360 -19.68 -4.14 4.89
C THR A 360 -18.59 -3.54 5.77
N ALA A 361 -17.83 -2.59 5.22
CA ALA A 361 -16.93 -1.72 5.98
C ALA A 361 -17.46 -0.30 5.93
N ARG A 362 -17.79 0.27 7.09
CA ARG A 362 -18.32 1.63 7.13
C ARG A 362 -17.78 2.44 8.29
N HIS A 363 -17.68 3.75 8.07
CA HIS A 363 -17.21 4.73 9.05
C HIS A 363 -15.82 4.38 9.63
N SER A 364 -14.99 3.66 8.90
CA SER A 364 -13.60 3.42 9.30
C SER A 364 -12.81 4.73 9.20
N ALA A 365 -11.86 4.95 10.12
CA ALA A 365 -11.08 6.20 10.12
C ALA A 365 -10.15 6.31 8.92
N VAL A 366 -9.75 5.18 8.31
CA VAL A 366 -8.91 5.14 7.12
C VAL A 366 -9.68 4.41 6.00
N ASP A 367 -9.31 3.19 5.63
CA ASP A 367 -9.91 2.48 4.50
C ASP A 367 -11.04 1.54 4.92
N GLY A 368 -11.97 1.32 4.03
CA GLY A 368 -12.97 0.28 4.21
C GLY A 368 -12.34 -1.10 4.13
N PHE A 369 -11.73 -1.41 2.99
CA PHE A 369 -10.98 -2.64 2.73
C PHE A 369 -9.57 -2.28 2.31
N ARG A 370 -8.58 -2.81 3.02
CA ARG A 370 -7.17 -2.59 2.72
C ARG A 370 -6.48 -3.90 2.38
N LEU A 371 -6.01 -4.03 1.15
CA LEU A 371 -5.25 -5.15 0.63
C LEU A 371 -3.80 -4.70 0.46
N SER A 372 -2.93 -5.14 1.37
CA SER A 372 -1.53 -4.73 1.37
C SER A 372 -0.65 -5.65 0.53
N ARG A 373 0.65 -5.38 0.53
CA ARG A 373 1.64 -6.03 -0.35
C ARG A 373 1.71 -7.56 -0.22
N SER A 374 2.06 -8.25 -1.28
CA SER A 374 2.22 -9.72 -1.34
C SER A 374 0.96 -10.53 -1.07
N ILE A 375 -0.18 -10.02 -1.45
CA ILE A 375 -1.45 -10.78 -1.48
C ILE A 375 -1.62 -11.50 -2.82
N ARG A 376 -2.36 -12.62 -2.83
CA ARG A 376 -2.63 -13.38 -4.05
C ARG A 376 -4.00 -14.04 -4.03
N SER A 377 -4.64 -14.09 -5.20
CA SER A 377 -5.92 -14.78 -5.38
C SER A 377 -6.94 -14.35 -4.33
N VAL A 378 -7.21 -13.05 -4.30
CA VAL A 378 -8.18 -12.42 -3.39
C VAL A 378 -9.41 -11.99 -4.17
N ARG A 379 -10.57 -12.31 -3.67
CA ARG A 379 -11.86 -11.93 -4.23
C ARG A 379 -12.69 -11.13 -3.21
N LEU A 380 -13.09 -9.96 -3.62
CA LEU A 380 -14.12 -9.15 -2.97
C LEU A 380 -15.37 -9.20 -3.86
N ASP A 381 -16.51 -9.64 -3.33
CA ASP A 381 -17.75 -9.83 -4.10
C ASP A 381 -18.97 -9.37 -3.32
N THR A 382 -19.77 -8.51 -3.91
CA THR A 382 -20.99 -7.97 -3.30
C THR A 382 -20.71 -7.21 -1.97
N ASP A 383 -19.50 -6.70 -1.80
CA ASP A 383 -19.09 -6.00 -0.59
C ASP A 383 -19.46 -4.51 -0.64
N LYS A 384 -19.56 -3.89 0.52
CA LYS A 384 -19.88 -2.47 0.66
C LYS A 384 -18.80 -1.73 1.44
N ALA A 385 -18.35 -0.60 0.88
CA ALA A 385 -17.43 0.33 1.54
C ALA A 385 -18.09 1.71 1.60
N GLU A 386 -18.57 2.11 2.78
CA GLU A 386 -19.44 3.26 2.94
C GLU A 386 -18.88 4.28 3.92
N ASN A 387 -18.75 5.54 3.50
CA ASN A 387 -18.39 6.67 4.37
C ASN A 387 -17.10 6.46 5.17
N ASN A 388 -16.07 5.87 4.55
CA ASN A 388 -14.77 5.70 5.18
C ASN A 388 -13.90 6.96 5.03
N GLY A 389 -12.99 7.17 5.97
CA GLY A 389 -12.20 8.40 6.10
C GLY A 389 -11.17 8.60 4.99
N ARG A 390 -10.84 7.56 4.21
CA ARG A 390 -9.97 7.66 3.04
C ARG A 390 -10.58 6.92 1.85
N ASP A 391 -10.17 5.70 1.56
CA ASP A 391 -10.61 4.97 0.39
C ASP A 391 -11.67 3.91 0.74
N GLY A 392 -12.56 3.63 -0.21
CA GLY A 392 -13.47 2.50 -0.06
C GLY A 392 -12.70 1.19 -0.07
N ILE A 393 -11.92 0.96 -1.13
CA ILE A 393 -11.04 -0.19 -1.28
C ILE A 393 -9.65 0.30 -1.70
N TYR A 394 -8.63 -0.08 -0.94
CA TYR A 394 -7.22 0.19 -1.25
C TYR A 394 -6.47 -1.10 -1.53
N ILE A 395 -5.79 -1.19 -2.68
CA ILE A 395 -5.01 -2.35 -3.11
C ILE A 395 -3.57 -1.93 -3.35
N ASP A 396 -2.64 -2.39 -2.51
CA ASP A 396 -1.20 -2.23 -2.72
C ASP A 396 -0.58 -3.52 -3.23
N GLY A 397 -0.45 -3.64 -4.54
CA GLY A 397 0.17 -4.78 -5.21
C GLY A 397 1.68 -4.68 -5.38
N ARG A 398 2.33 -3.65 -4.84
CA ARG A 398 3.79 -3.49 -4.92
C ARG A 398 4.50 -4.61 -4.19
N ALA A 399 5.75 -4.88 -4.56
CA ALA A 399 6.58 -5.85 -3.85
C ALA A 399 6.89 -5.38 -2.41
N LEU A 400 7.09 -6.31 -1.49
CA LEU A 400 7.50 -5.99 -0.11
C LEU A 400 8.86 -5.31 -0.08
N ALA A 401 9.80 -5.75 -0.91
CA ALA A 401 11.10 -5.13 -1.08
C ALA A 401 11.72 -5.53 -2.42
N THR A 402 12.79 -4.86 -2.83
CA THR A 402 13.47 -5.05 -4.12
C THR A 402 14.61 -6.06 -4.08
N GLY A 403 14.79 -6.83 -3.01
CA GLY A 403 15.90 -7.77 -2.85
C GLY A 403 15.47 -9.12 -2.27
N PRO A 404 16.37 -10.10 -2.17
CA PRO A 404 16.07 -11.38 -1.53
C PRO A 404 15.83 -11.20 -0.04
N SER A 405 14.85 -11.91 0.51
CA SER A 405 14.59 -11.96 1.93
C SER A 405 15.66 -12.78 2.66
N ALA A 406 16.10 -12.33 3.82
CA ALA A 406 16.93 -13.13 4.72
C ALA A 406 16.24 -14.44 5.18
N THR A 407 14.92 -14.52 5.08
CA THR A 407 14.13 -15.70 5.43
C THR A 407 13.80 -16.60 4.23
N GLY A 408 14.32 -16.31 3.04
CA GLY A 408 14.10 -17.13 1.84
C GLY A 408 12.73 -16.94 1.17
N THR A 409 11.85 -16.09 1.70
CA THR A 409 10.59 -15.75 1.02
C THR A 409 10.84 -14.75 -0.10
N SER A 410 10.09 -14.90 -1.19
CA SER A 410 10.17 -13.96 -2.31
C SER A 410 9.53 -12.63 -1.94
N ILE A 411 10.31 -11.71 -1.38
CA ILE A 411 9.88 -10.33 -1.09
C ILE A 411 9.71 -9.48 -2.35
N SER A 412 10.25 -9.96 -3.50
CA SER A 412 10.07 -9.32 -4.80
C SER A 412 8.76 -9.70 -5.50
N SER A 413 7.93 -10.57 -4.93
CA SER A 413 6.65 -10.93 -5.54
C SER A 413 5.64 -9.78 -5.40
N HIS A 414 5.11 -9.34 -6.54
CA HIS A 414 4.01 -8.39 -6.59
C HIS A 414 2.70 -9.09 -6.20
N GLY A 415 1.75 -8.32 -5.71
CA GLY A 415 0.37 -8.78 -5.55
C GLY A 415 -0.24 -9.16 -6.90
N ASN A 416 -0.95 -10.28 -6.97
CA ASN A 416 -1.53 -10.80 -8.21
C ASN A 416 -2.94 -11.32 -8.01
N ASP A 417 -3.72 -11.29 -9.08
CA ASP A 417 -5.06 -11.93 -9.17
C ASP A 417 -6.03 -11.44 -8.10
N VAL A 418 -6.18 -10.13 -8.01
CA VAL A 418 -7.21 -9.50 -7.16
C VAL A 418 -8.44 -9.23 -8.01
N VAL A 419 -9.59 -9.64 -7.53
CA VAL A 419 -10.88 -9.45 -8.19
C VAL A 419 -11.83 -8.70 -7.26
N VAL A 420 -12.32 -7.56 -7.71
CA VAL A 420 -13.35 -6.75 -7.03
C VAL A 420 -14.57 -6.70 -7.93
N ILE A 421 -15.64 -7.33 -7.52
CA ILE A 421 -16.86 -7.42 -8.36
C ILE A 421 -18.13 -7.15 -7.57
N ASN A 422 -19.16 -6.71 -8.28
CA ASN A 422 -20.52 -6.50 -7.76
C ASN A 422 -20.60 -5.65 -6.49
N SER A 423 -19.55 -4.92 -6.17
CA SER A 423 -19.39 -4.22 -4.89
C SER A 423 -19.79 -2.75 -4.99
N THR A 424 -20.14 -2.16 -3.86
CA THR A 424 -20.57 -0.76 -3.77
C THR A 424 -19.60 0.05 -2.91
N MET A 425 -19.08 1.16 -3.47
CA MET A 425 -18.21 2.10 -2.77
C MET A 425 -18.87 3.48 -2.80
N THR A 426 -19.32 3.98 -1.67
CA THR A 426 -20.11 5.22 -1.61
C THR A 426 -19.67 6.14 -0.48
N GLY A 427 -19.55 7.43 -0.76
CA GLY A 427 -19.30 8.45 0.25
C GLY A 427 -17.92 8.37 0.91
N ASN A 428 -16.95 7.69 0.30
CA ASN A 428 -15.59 7.60 0.83
C ASN A 428 -14.86 8.93 0.57
N ALA A 429 -14.11 9.41 1.57
CA ALA A 429 -13.60 10.77 1.56
C ALA A 429 -12.56 11.04 0.46
N HIS A 430 -11.86 10.01 -0.03
CA HIS A 430 -10.84 10.15 -1.05
C HIS A 430 -11.22 9.40 -2.33
N TYR A 431 -10.94 8.12 -2.47
CA TYR A 431 -11.28 7.35 -3.67
C TYR A 431 -12.30 6.25 -3.39
N GLY A 432 -13.11 5.90 -4.39
CA GLY A 432 -13.91 4.69 -4.32
C GLY A 432 -13.00 3.47 -4.26
N LEU A 433 -12.04 3.38 -5.20
CA LEU A 433 -11.06 2.29 -5.27
C LEU A 433 -9.70 2.81 -5.74
N GLU A 434 -8.63 2.49 -5.00
CA GLU A 434 -7.24 2.76 -5.39
C GLU A 434 -6.45 1.47 -5.62
N ILE A 435 -5.70 1.41 -6.72
CA ILE A 435 -4.77 0.31 -7.04
C ILE A 435 -3.38 0.90 -7.20
N ARG A 436 -2.44 0.44 -6.40
CA ARG A 436 -1.03 0.81 -6.48
C ARG A 436 -0.16 -0.39 -6.84
N GLY A 437 0.46 -0.36 -8.01
CA GLY A 437 1.28 -1.47 -8.48
C GLY A 437 0.48 -2.77 -8.68
N GLY A 438 1.18 -3.92 -8.65
CA GLY A 438 0.56 -5.23 -8.81
C GLY A 438 0.30 -5.65 -10.25
N ARG A 439 -0.29 -6.84 -10.40
CA ARG A 439 -0.59 -7.44 -11.71
C ARG A 439 -1.96 -8.10 -11.70
N SER A 440 -2.61 -8.06 -12.86
CA SER A 440 -3.86 -8.81 -13.10
C SER A 440 -4.98 -8.47 -12.09
N THR A 441 -5.21 -7.19 -11.83
CA THR A 441 -6.34 -6.76 -11.01
C THR A 441 -7.57 -6.53 -11.88
N THR A 442 -8.69 -7.12 -11.49
CA THR A 442 -9.98 -6.97 -12.19
C THR A 442 -10.98 -6.22 -11.30
N VAL A 443 -11.51 -5.13 -11.80
CA VAL A 443 -12.56 -4.31 -11.16
C VAL A 443 -13.77 -4.32 -12.09
N ARG A 444 -14.82 -5.06 -11.73
CA ARG A 444 -15.93 -5.30 -12.64
C ARG A 444 -17.29 -5.20 -11.97
N SER A 445 -18.28 -4.66 -12.71
CA SER A 445 -19.68 -4.59 -12.30
C SER A 445 -19.88 -3.94 -10.90
N ASN A 446 -19.03 -2.97 -10.54
CA ASN A 446 -19.13 -2.26 -9.27
C ASN A 446 -19.90 -0.95 -9.42
N THR A 447 -20.51 -0.48 -8.33
CA THR A 447 -21.12 0.84 -8.21
C THR A 447 -20.26 1.74 -7.33
N ILE A 448 -19.84 2.89 -7.87
CA ILE A 448 -18.94 3.82 -7.17
C ILE A 448 -19.53 5.22 -7.23
N SER A 449 -19.72 5.86 -6.10
CA SER A 449 -20.30 7.20 -6.06
C SER A 449 -19.82 8.07 -4.90
N ASP A 450 -20.07 9.36 -5.05
CA ASP A 450 -19.96 10.35 -3.99
C ASP A 450 -18.56 10.37 -3.30
N SER A 451 -17.50 10.30 -4.10
CA SER A 451 -16.11 10.32 -3.67
C SER A 451 -15.32 11.38 -4.45
N LEU A 452 -14.10 11.72 -4.02
CA LEU A 452 -13.24 12.66 -4.74
C LEU A 452 -12.89 12.13 -6.14
N MET A 453 -12.50 10.85 -6.25
CA MET A 453 -12.34 10.11 -7.50
C MET A 453 -12.98 8.72 -7.41
N GLY A 454 -13.28 8.13 -8.57
CA GLY A 454 -13.85 6.80 -8.62
C GLY A 454 -12.80 5.71 -8.48
N ILE A 455 -12.13 5.36 -9.60
CA ILE A 455 -11.10 4.32 -9.67
C ILE A 455 -9.77 4.97 -10.04
N VAL A 456 -8.76 4.78 -9.20
CA VAL A 456 -7.39 5.29 -9.44
C VAL A 456 -6.42 4.12 -9.53
N VAL A 457 -5.63 4.07 -10.59
CA VAL A 457 -4.60 3.05 -10.84
C VAL A 457 -3.27 3.74 -11.06
N GLN A 458 -2.24 3.35 -10.30
CA GLN A 458 -0.94 4.01 -10.35
C GLN A 458 0.23 3.09 -9.98
N ASP A 459 1.45 3.67 -9.92
CA ASP A 459 2.68 3.00 -9.48
C ASP A 459 3.04 1.75 -10.31
N ALA A 460 3.05 1.91 -11.64
CA ALA A 460 3.42 0.85 -12.59
C ALA A 460 2.58 -0.44 -12.48
N ALA A 461 1.32 -0.34 -12.08
CA ALA A 461 0.37 -1.46 -12.14
C ALA A 461 0.27 -2.00 -13.56
N SER A 462 0.06 -3.31 -13.72
CA SER A 462 0.02 -3.93 -15.03
C SER A 462 -1.16 -4.88 -15.20
N GLY A 463 -1.75 -4.89 -16.42
CA GLY A 463 -2.86 -5.78 -16.75
C GLY A 463 -4.12 -5.53 -15.92
N VAL A 464 -4.40 -4.28 -15.57
CA VAL A 464 -5.60 -3.90 -14.83
C VAL A 464 -6.78 -3.82 -15.78
N THR A 465 -7.89 -4.46 -15.43
CA THR A 465 -9.15 -4.43 -16.17
C THR A 465 -10.22 -3.72 -15.34
N VAL A 466 -10.77 -2.64 -15.89
CA VAL A 466 -11.90 -1.86 -15.35
C VAL A 466 -13.06 -2.03 -16.30
N ASP A 467 -14.01 -2.90 -15.99
CA ASP A 467 -15.04 -3.33 -16.92
C ASP A 467 -16.44 -3.28 -16.30
N ASP A 468 -17.41 -2.77 -17.05
CA ASP A 468 -18.84 -2.79 -16.67
C ASP A 468 -19.14 -2.13 -15.30
N ASN A 469 -18.37 -1.10 -14.90
CA ASN A 469 -18.61 -0.39 -13.65
C ASN A 469 -19.55 0.81 -13.86
N HIS A 470 -20.29 1.15 -12.82
CA HIS A 470 -21.17 2.31 -12.78
C HIS A 470 -20.62 3.37 -11.82
N LEU A 471 -20.15 4.49 -12.37
CA LEU A 471 -19.52 5.55 -11.61
C LEU A 471 -20.33 6.85 -11.69
N SER A 472 -20.62 7.48 -10.54
CA SER A 472 -21.45 8.68 -10.53
C SER A 472 -21.06 9.67 -9.43
N ASN A 473 -21.35 10.96 -9.66
CA ASN A 473 -21.17 12.03 -8.67
C ASN A 473 -19.74 12.12 -8.12
N LEU A 474 -18.74 12.09 -9.00
CA LEU A 474 -17.34 12.13 -8.60
C LEU A 474 -16.80 13.56 -8.73
N ALA A 475 -16.16 14.04 -7.67
CA ALA A 475 -15.78 15.45 -7.59
C ALA A 475 -14.73 15.85 -8.63
N THR A 476 -13.88 14.92 -9.13
CA THR A 476 -12.85 15.22 -10.12
C THR A 476 -12.83 14.23 -11.29
N GLN A 477 -12.21 13.08 -11.16
CA GLN A 477 -12.00 12.09 -12.21
C GLN A 477 -12.72 10.78 -11.89
N ALA A 478 -13.45 10.24 -12.85
CA ALA A 478 -14.12 8.98 -12.62
C ALA A 478 -13.16 7.79 -12.67
N ILE A 479 -12.29 7.72 -13.69
CA ILE A 479 -11.27 6.69 -13.81
C ILE A 479 -9.95 7.38 -14.15
N ALA A 480 -8.90 7.12 -13.37
CA ALA A 480 -7.57 7.67 -13.58
C ALA A 480 -6.52 6.56 -13.62
N LEU A 481 -5.74 6.49 -14.71
CA LEU A 481 -4.55 5.66 -14.81
C LEU A 481 -3.34 6.58 -14.93
N ARG A 482 -2.32 6.36 -14.08
CA ARG A 482 -1.16 7.25 -14.04
C ARG A 482 0.11 6.54 -13.58
N ASP A 483 1.25 7.20 -13.80
CA ASP A 483 2.53 6.82 -13.21
C ASP A 483 3.01 5.40 -13.63
N GLY A 484 3.08 5.16 -14.95
CA GLY A 484 3.68 3.97 -15.53
C GLY A 484 2.76 2.75 -15.64
N VAL A 485 1.46 2.90 -15.53
CA VAL A 485 0.49 1.80 -15.75
C VAL A 485 0.63 1.24 -17.15
N THR A 486 0.61 -0.09 -17.28
CA THR A 486 0.73 -0.79 -18.58
C THR A 486 -0.37 -1.83 -18.79
N GLY A 487 -0.83 -1.94 -20.05
CA GLY A 487 -1.86 -2.91 -20.41
C GLY A 487 -3.20 -2.70 -19.71
N GLY A 488 -3.53 -1.44 -19.38
CA GLY A 488 -4.81 -1.08 -18.81
C GLY A 488 -5.96 -1.31 -19.80
N LYS A 489 -7.08 -1.82 -19.33
CA LYS A 489 -8.32 -1.97 -20.12
C LYS A 489 -9.46 -1.29 -19.39
N ILE A 490 -10.07 -0.31 -20.03
CA ILE A 490 -11.22 0.43 -19.50
C ILE A 490 -12.37 0.23 -20.49
N THR A 491 -13.28 -0.69 -20.17
CA THR A 491 -14.30 -1.15 -21.11
C THR A 491 -15.69 -1.13 -20.50
N ASN A 492 -16.70 -0.82 -21.31
CA ASN A 492 -18.12 -0.91 -20.97
C ASN A 492 -18.57 -0.13 -19.72
N ASN A 493 -17.76 0.79 -19.20
CA ASN A 493 -18.13 1.52 -18.01
C ASN A 493 -19.15 2.63 -18.31
N THR A 494 -20.04 2.86 -17.37
CA THR A 494 -20.98 3.99 -17.40
C THR A 494 -20.55 5.02 -16.35
N VAL A 495 -20.25 6.23 -16.82
CA VAL A 495 -19.80 7.34 -15.98
C VAL A 495 -20.76 8.51 -16.11
N SER A 496 -21.18 9.07 -14.99
CA SER A 496 -22.06 10.24 -14.96
C SER A 496 -21.64 11.27 -13.91
N ASN A 497 -21.91 12.54 -14.18
CA ASN A 497 -21.70 13.65 -13.23
C ASN A 497 -20.26 13.69 -12.68
N SER A 498 -19.29 13.89 -13.56
CA SER A 498 -17.87 14.01 -13.18
C SER A 498 -17.21 15.14 -13.97
N ILE A 499 -16.09 15.68 -13.47
CA ILE A 499 -15.33 16.68 -14.21
C ILE A 499 -14.62 16.04 -15.40
N VAL A 500 -13.94 14.91 -15.19
CA VAL A 500 -13.27 14.14 -16.24
C VAL A 500 -13.74 12.68 -16.17
N GLY A 501 -14.12 12.12 -17.31
CA GLY A 501 -14.52 10.72 -17.40
C GLY A 501 -13.34 9.77 -17.19
N VAL A 502 -12.37 9.78 -18.13
CA VAL A 502 -11.12 9.01 -18.03
C VAL A 502 -9.93 9.95 -18.15
N TYR A 503 -9.01 9.84 -17.22
CA TYR A 503 -7.73 10.55 -17.23
C TYR A 503 -6.56 9.58 -17.30
N LEU A 504 -5.70 9.75 -18.31
CA LEU A 504 -4.52 8.93 -18.55
C LEU A 504 -3.27 9.82 -18.48
N ARG A 505 -2.31 9.51 -17.62
CA ARG A 505 -1.05 10.22 -17.52
C ARG A 505 0.11 9.22 -17.45
N ASP A 506 0.96 9.24 -18.47
CA ASP A 506 2.07 8.28 -18.57
C ASP A 506 1.63 6.82 -18.35
N ALA A 507 0.49 6.46 -18.96
CA ALA A 507 -0.18 5.17 -18.79
C ALA A 507 -0.63 4.62 -20.14
N ALA A 508 -0.31 3.36 -20.42
CA ALA A 508 -0.76 2.63 -21.61
C ALA A 508 -2.10 1.94 -21.36
N ALA A 509 -3.12 2.27 -22.15
CA ALA A 509 -4.45 1.73 -21.95
C ALA A 509 -5.31 1.69 -23.23
N ASP A 510 -6.23 0.72 -23.27
CA ASP A 510 -7.36 0.67 -24.19
C ASP A 510 -8.61 1.21 -23.51
N VAL A 511 -9.23 2.24 -24.07
CA VAL A 511 -10.49 2.85 -23.59
C VAL A 511 -11.56 2.62 -24.63
N GLU A 512 -12.43 1.65 -24.38
CA GLU A 512 -13.36 1.17 -25.39
C GLU A 512 -14.80 1.00 -24.87
N SER A 513 -15.77 1.37 -25.68
CA SER A 513 -17.19 1.10 -25.44
C SER A 513 -17.74 1.68 -24.12
N ASN A 514 -17.12 2.74 -23.60
CA ASN A 514 -17.60 3.39 -22.39
C ASN A 514 -18.66 4.46 -22.74
N ARG A 515 -19.56 4.70 -21.79
CA ARG A 515 -20.58 5.75 -21.85
C ARG A 515 -20.30 6.83 -20.82
N PHE A 516 -20.12 8.05 -21.28
CA PHE A 516 -19.90 9.23 -20.44
C PHE A 516 -21.09 10.19 -20.58
N THR A 517 -21.70 10.58 -19.48
CA THR A 517 -22.87 11.45 -19.45
C THR A 517 -22.66 12.59 -18.46
N ASN A 518 -23.03 13.79 -18.87
CA ASN A 518 -22.95 14.98 -18.03
C ASN A 518 -21.54 15.27 -17.46
N ILE A 519 -20.53 15.15 -18.34
CA ILE A 519 -19.13 15.47 -18.02
C ILE A 519 -18.88 16.97 -18.26
N THR A 520 -18.10 17.62 -17.39
CA THR A 520 -18.00 19.08 -17.38
C THR A 520 -16.64 19.65 -17.86
N ASN A 521 -15.65 18.80 -18.17
CA ASN A 521 -14.36 19.24 -18.71
C ASN A 521 -13.91 18.41 -19.90
N HIS A 522 -13.55 17.14 -19.70
CA HIS A 522 -13.17 16.20 -20.75
C HIS A 522 -13.81 14.83 -20.51
N GLY A 523 -14.38 14.25 -21.54
CA GLY A 523 -14.80 12.84 -21.49
C GLY A 523 -13.60 11.93 -21.30
N ILE A 524 -12.56 12.10 -22.15
CA ILE A 524 -11.32 11.36 -22.07
C ILE A 524 -10.18 12.36 -22.27
N SER A 525 -9.19 12.37 -21.37
CA SER A 525 -7.99 13.19 -21.45
C SER A 525 -6.73 12.35 -21.27
N ALA A 526 -5.75 12.53 -22.17
CA ALA A 526 -4.50 11.78 -22.13
C ALA A 526 -3.28 12.70 -22.23
N LEU A 527 -2.25 12.35 -21.46
CA LEU A 527 -0.97 13.05 -21.38
C LEU A 527 0.17 12.02 -21.30
N GLY A 528 1.26 12.27 -22.03
CA GLY A 528 2.46 11.42 -22.01
C GLY A 528 2.65 10.64 -23.30
N ALA A 529 3.75 9.91 -23.41
CA ALA A 529 4.16 9.21 -24.64
C ALA A 529 3.72 7.73 -24.70
N ALA A 530 2.93 7.25 -23.74
CA ALA A 530 2.46 5.87 -23.73
C ALA A 530 1.49 5.56 -24.87
N GLU A 531 1.38 4.31 -25.24
CA GLU A 531 0.41 3.84 -26.23
C GLU A 531 -1.00 3.84 -25.64
N ILE A 532 -1.91 4.58 -26.29
CA ILE A 532 -3.30 4.72 -25.88
C ILE A 532 -4.22 4.48 -27.07
N SER A 533 -5.25 3.67 -26.89
CA SER A 533 -6.31 3.46 -27.88
C SER A 533 -7.64 3.91 -27.31
N VAL A 534 -8.33 4.83 -27.99
CA VAL A 534 -9.63 5.37 -27.58
C VAL A 534 -10.64 5.10 -28.69
N ARG A 535 -11.53 4.14 -28.48
CA ARG A 535 -12.46 3.73 -29.53
C ARG A 535 -13.89 3.41 -29.04
N SER A 536 -14.84 3.66 -29.90
CA SER A 536 -16.26 3.28 -29.71
C SER A 536 -16.90 3.83 -28.43
N ASN A 537 -16.41 4.93 -27.87
CA ASN A 537 -16.99 5.54 -26.69
C ASN A 537 -18.11 6.52 -27.06
N ILE A 538 -19.12 6.61 -26.21
CA ILE A 538 -20.22 7.58 -26.30
C ILE A 538 -20.01 8.65 -25.24
N ILE A 539 -19.84 9.90 -25.64
CA ILE A 539 -19.42 10.98 -24.76
C ILE A 539 -20.39 12.16 -24.90
N SER A 540 -21.06 12.50 -23.82
CA SER A 540 -21.95 13.65 -23.71
C SER A 540 -21.59 14.54 -22.52
N GLY A 541 -21.83 15.85 -22.68
CA GLY A 541 -21.52 16.84 -21.65
C GLY A 541 -21.07 18.17 -22.23
N SER A 542 -20.26 18.91 -21.47
CA SER A 542 -19.76 20.21 -21.91
C SER A 542 -18.32 20.45 -21.42
N GLY A 543 -17.53 21.15 -22.21
CA GLY A 543 -16.15 21.44 -21.84
C GLY A 543 -15.28 21.81 -23.05
N PRO A 544 -13.96 21.97 -22.83
CA PRO A 544 -13.02 22.35 -23.91
C PRO A 544 -12.96 21.33 -25.05
N SER A 545 -13.07 20.03 -24.76
CA SER A 545 -13.15 18.96 -25.77
C SER A 545 -13.68 17.65 -25.16
N ALA A 546 -14.46 16.87 -25.92
CA ALA A 546 -14.88 15.54 -25.49
C ALA A 546 -13.70 14.60 -25.31
N VAL A 547 -12.73 14.64 -26.24
CA VAL A 547 -11.50 13.84 -26.20
C VAL A 547 -10.32 14.80 -26.39
N ASP A 548 -9.37 14.79 -25.44
CA ASP A 548 -8.13 15.57 -25.49
C ASP A 548 -6.91 14.65 -25.46
N LEU A 549 -6.33 14.42 -26.64
CA LEU A 549 -5.11 13.62 -26.86
C LEU A 549 -3.93 14.46 -27.33
N LYS A 550 -4.02 15.80 -27.27
CA LYS A 550 -3.02 16.70 -27.86
C LYS A 550 -1.62 16.55 -27.27
N ARG A 551 -1.53 16.06 -26.05
CA ARG A 551 -0.28 15.82 -25.32
C ARG A 551 0.09 14.35 -25.23
N ALA A 552 -0.53 13.50 -26.03
CA ALA A 552 -0.30 12.06 -26.10
C ALA A 552 -0.04 11.66 -27.58
N PRO A 553 1.20 11.83 -28.08
CA PRO A 553 1.51 11.66 -29.50
C PRO A 553 1.29 10.25 -30.05
N ASN A 554 1.35 9.23 -29.19
CA ASN A 554 1.13 7.83 -29.56
C ASN A 554 -0.31 7.37 -29.33
N ALA A 555 -1.23 8.28 -29.00
CA ALA A 555 -2.62 7.95 -28.78
C ALA A 555 -3.38 7.89 -30.14
N THR A 556 -4.21 6.87 -30.27
CA THR A 556 -5.10 6.67 -31.43
C THR A 556 -6.55 6.84 -31.01
N THR A 557 -7.38 7.35 -31.92
CA THR A 557 -8.81 7.55 -31.66
C THR A 557 -9.63 7.15 -32.88
N SER A 558 -10.70 6.39 -32.67
CA SER A 558 -11.63 5.96 -33.74
C SER A 558 -13.03 5.68 -33.24
N HIS A 559 -14.02 5.93 -34.08
CA HIS A 559 -15.43 5.56 -33.87
C HIS A 559 -16.09 6.07 -32.56
N ASN A 560 -15.56 7.15 -31.96
CA ASN A 560 -16.18 7.73 -30.76
C ASN A 560 -17.35 8.64 -31.17
N THR A 561 -18.46 8.54 -30.46
CA THR A 561 -19.64 9.38 -30.65
C THR A 561 -19.59 10.55 -29.67
N THR A 562 -19.49 11.77 -30.22
CA THR A 562 -19.40 13.01 -29.43
C THR A 562 -20.45 14.04 -29.88
N SER A 563 -21.52 13.62 -30.53
CA SER A 563 -22.56 14.50 -31.08
C SER A 563 -23.30 15.32 -30.00
N GLU A 564 -23.35 14.81 -28.79
CA GLU A 564 -23.99 15.47 -27.63
C GLU A 564 -23.00 16.29 -26.77
N TRP A 565 -21.80 16.61 -27.31
CA TRP A 565 -20.81 17.39 -26.59
C TRP A 565 -20.91 18.86 -26.93
N THR A 566 -21.05 19.71 -25.92
CA THR A 566 -21.05 21.17 -26.07
C THR A 566 -19.66 21.75 -25.79
N VAL A 567 -19.02 22.34 -26.84
CA VAL A 567 -17.70 22.97 -26.70
C VAL A 567 -17.84 24.33 -26.03
N THR A 568 -17.18 24.49 -24.88
CA THR A 568 -17.24 25.73 -24.06
C THR A 568 -16.01 26.63 -24.21
N LYS A 569 -15.14 26.41 -25.24
CA LYS A 569 -13.98 27.25 -25.47
C LYS A 569 -14.42 28.70 -25.80
N PRO A 570 -13.88 29.71 -25.10
CA PRO A 570 -14.14 31.11 -25.45
C PRO A 570 -13.76 31.36 -26.90
N PHE A 571 -14.60 32.11 -27.63
CA PHE A 571 -14.39 32.45 -29.02
C PHE A 571 -12.96 32.99 -29.29
N TRP A 572 -12.45 33.79 -28.36
CA TRP A 572 -11.09 34.34 -28.46
C TRP A 572 -9.98 33.29 -28.40
N GLN A 573 -10.13 32.23 -27.62
CA GLN A 573 -9.16 31.12 -27.62
C GLN A 573 -9.23 30.30 -28.91
N MET A 574 -10.41 30.20 -29.51
CA MET A 574 -10.58 29.60 -30.83
C MET A 574 -9.89 30.43 -31.91
N VAL A 575 -10.06 31.76 -31.85
CA VAL A 575 -9.38 32.72 -32.73
C VAL A 575 -7.85 32.66 -32.53
N VAL A 576 -7.37 32.67 -31.32
CA VAL A 576 -5.92 32.62 -31.02
C VAL A 576 -5.31 31.27 -31.44
N SER A 577 -6.06 30.15 -31.38
CA SER A 577 -5.55 28.84 -31.86
C SER A 577 -5.43 28.78 -33.40
N PHE A 578 -6.21 29.58 -34.14
CA PHE A 578 -6.06 29.76 -35.57
C PHE A 578 -4.87 30.66 -35.93
N PHE A 579 -4.56 31.62 -35.07
CA PHE A 579 -3.44 32.53 -35.26
C PHE A 579 -2.19 32.09 -34.51
N GLN A 580 -1.55 31.04 -35.00
CA GLN A 580 -0.19 30.72 -34.54
C GLN A 580 0.71 31.94 -34.80
N PRO A 581 1.73 32.20 -33.97
CA PRO A 581 2.64 33.35 -34.16
C PRO A 581 3.20 33.48 -35.60
N LEU A 582 3.41 32.33 -36.24
CA LEU A 582 3.89 32.26 -37.62
C LEU A 582 2.81 32.69 -38.63
N THR A 583 1.54 32.33 -38.43
CA THR A 583 0.44 32.77 -39.30
C THR A 583 0.12 34.25 -39.12
N ILE A 584 0.25 34.81 -37.91
CA ILE A 584 0.15 36.25 -37.67
C ILE A 584 1.27 36.97 -38.41
N LEU A 585 2.51 36.49 -38.33
CA LEU A 585 3.65 37.06 -39.01
C LEU A 585 3.44 37.10 -40.54
N TRP A 586 3.02 35.96 -41.12
CA TRP A 586 2.72 35.87 -42.56
C TRP A 586 1.54 36.75 -43.00
N THR A 587 0.49 36.83 -42.16
CA THR A 587 -0.66 37.70 -42.46
C THR A 587 -0.28 39.16 -42.40
N VAL A 588 0.49 39.60 -41.40
CA VAL A 588 1.02 40.96 -41.29
C VAL A 588 1.96 41.26 -42.44
N LEU A 589 2.85 40.36 -42.80
CA LEU A 589 3.76 40.53 -43.96
C LEU A 589 2.96 40.63 -45.25
N GLY A 590 1.96 39.78 -45.45
CA GLY A 590 1.05 39.87 -46.62
C GLY A 590 0.27 41.17 -46.66
N LEU A 591 -0.24 41.68 -45.56
CA LEU A 591 -0.92 42.98 -45.47
C LEU A 591 0.03 44.14 -45.77
N ILE A 592 1.28 44.06 -45.26
CA ILE A 592 2.29 45.07 -45.59
C ILE A 592 2.60 45.05 -47.08
N LEU A 593 2.74 43.88 -47.72
CA LEU A 593 2.97 43.77 -49.17
C LEU A 593 1.79 44.30 -50.00
N VAL A 594 0.55 43.95 -49.60
CA VAL A 594 -0.66 44.47 -50.26
C VAL A 594 -0.76 45.98 -50.09
N PHE A 595 -0.50 46.51 -48.90
CA PHE A 595 -0.54 47.95 -48.62
C PHE A 595 0.55 48.73 -49.41
N THR A 596 1.77 48.19 -49.48
CA THR A 596 2.85 48.78 -50.26
C THR A 596 2.55 48.70 -51.73
N ALA A 597 1.98 47.63 -52.27
CA ALA A 597 1.55 47.49 -53.66
C ALA A 597 0.41 48.47 -54.04
N LEU A 598 -0.56 48.64 -53.13
CA LEU A 598 -1.66 49.61 -53.31
C LEU A 598 -1.13 51.06 -53.25
N ARG A 599 -0.17 51.35 -52.37
CA ARG A 599 0.41 52.68 -52.23
C ARG A 599 1.38 52.99 -53.40
N GLY A 600 2.09 52.00 -53.94
CA GLY A 600 2.96 52.06 -55.04
C GLY A 600 2.22 52.42 -56.37
N ARG A 601 0.94 52.02 -56.50
CA ARG A 601 0.11 52.39 -57.67
C ARG A 601 -0.31 53.89 -57.71
N ARG A 602 -0.22 54.62 -56.60
CA ARG A 602 -0.64 56.05 -56.53
C ARG A 602 0.53 57.03 -56.63
N LEU A 603 1.76 56.57 -56.62
CA LEU A 603 2.95 57.45 -56.80
C LEU A 603 3.65 57.10 -58.10
N LYS A 604 3.06 57.59 -59.24
CA LYS A 604 3.86 57.93 -60.36
C LYS A 604 4.65 59.20 -60.00
N ARG A 605 5.62 59.08 -59.16
CA ARG A 605 6.66 60.13 -59.07
C ARG A 605 7.61 59.87 -60.18
N THR A 606 7.51 60.70 -61.22
CA THR A 606 8.62 61.00 -62.18
C THR A 606 9.75 61.52 -61.30
N ILE A 607 10.69 60.67 -60.98
CA ILE A 607 11.94 61.09 -60.38
C ILE A 607 12.74 61.75 -61.59
N ARG A 608 12.72 63.09 -61.69
CA ARG A 608 13.67 63.82 -62.57
C ARG A 608 15.05 63.52 -61.98
N HIS A 609 15.89 62.93 -62.82
CA HIS A 609 17.29 62.72 -62.50
C HIS A 609 17.94 64.08 -62.29
N PRO A 610 18.57 64.35 -61.13
CA PRO A 610 19.10 65.67 -60.82
C PRO A 610 20.17 66.19 -61.77
N TYR A 611 20.69 65.37 -62.67
CA TYR A 611 21.70 65.69 -63.64
C TYR A 611 21.23 65.68 -65.13
N ALA A 612 19.94 65.48 -65.33
CA ALA A 612 19.41 65.39 -66.72
C ALA A 612 19.60 66.64 -67.52
N ASP A 613 19.78 67.80 -66.91
CA ASP A 613 19.97 69.10 -67.57
C ASP A 613 21.43 69.56 -67.58
N GLN A 614 22.38 68.81 -67.00
CA GLN A 614 23.80 69.23 -66.88
C GLN A 614 24.81 68.36 -67.63
N ALA A 615 24.40 67.23 -68.15
CA ALA A 615 25.27 66.40 -69.00
C ALA A 615 24.47 65.78 -70.12
N PRO A 616 24.29 66.52 -71.22
CA PRO A 616 23.70 65.90 -72.39
C PRO A 616 24.64 64.82 -72.93
N MET A 617 24.09 63.62 -73.13
CA MET A 617 24.79 62.41 -73.61
C MET A 617 25.51 62.65 -74.97
N SER A 618 25.19 63.74 -75.61
CA SER A 618 25.85 64.14 -76.84
C SER A 618 27.32 64.57 -76.69
N THR A 619 27.79 64.80 -75.46
CA THR A 619 29.22 65.14 -75.25
C THR A 619 30.11 63.86 -75.08
N PHE A 620 29.56 62.66 -75.10
CA PHE A 620 30.34 61.43 -75.03
C PHE A 620 30.30 60.63 -76.34
N THR A 621 29.64 61.12 -77.42
CA THR A 621 29.53 60.39 -78.69
C THR A 621 30.64 60.74 -79.69
N ASP A 622 31.55 61.66 -79.34
CA ASP A 622 32.66 62.06 -80.20
C ASP A 622 34.05 61.60 -79.75
N LEU A 623 34.07 60.46 -79.02
CA LEU A 623 35.33 59.76 -78.78
C LEU A 623 35.45 58.63 -79.79
N ASP A 624 36.35 58.88 -80.79
CA ASP A 624 36.82 57.91 -81.77
C ASP A 624 37.08 56.57 -81.12
N PRO A 625 36.66 55.46 -81.72
CA PRO A 625 37.02 54.12 -81.22
C PRO A 625 38.54 53.97 -81.42
N LEU A 626 39.24 53.95 -80.33
CA LEU A 626 40.65 53.53 -80.29
C LEU A 626 40.74 52.12 -80.86
N GLN A 627 41.30 52.02 -82.07
CA GLN A 627 41.74 50.79 -82.69
C GLN A 627 42.72 50.09 -81.75
N VAL A 628 42.29 49.05 -81.12
CA VAL A 628 43.21 48.09 -80.55
C VAL A 628 43.49 47.03 -81.60
N ARG A 629 44.68 47.13 -82.18
CA ARG A 629 45.21 46.12 -83.08
C ARG A 629 45.29 44.80 -82.40
N PRO A 630 44.91 43.70 -83.05
CA PRO A 630 45.18 42.36 -82.59
C PRO A 630 46.51 41.89 -83.18
N ASP A 631 47.57 41.83 -82.42
CA ASP A 631 48.74 41.07 -82.80
C ASP A 631 49.43 40.40 -81.61
N SER A 632 49.52 39.12 -81.71
CA SER A 632 50.39 38.08 -81.32
C SER A 632 49.65 37.02 -80.47
N LEU A 633 49.14 36.01 -81.11
CA LEU A 633 49.65 34.76 -81.63
C LEU A 633 50.68 34.11 -80.70
N GLY A 634 50.26 32.97 -80.17
CA GLY A 634 51.12 31.92 -79.70
C GLY A 634 50.34 30.80 -79.03
N PRO A 635 50.66 29.57 -79.42
CA PRO A 635 49.56 28.65 -79.68
C PRO A 635 49.48 27.46 -78.67
N ALA A 636 48.41 26.73 -78.83
CA ALA A 636 48.24 25.33 -78.61
C ALA A 636 48.08 24.73 -77.17
N GLY A 637 46.99 24.29 -76.89
CA GLY A 637 46.35 23.09 -76.59
C GLY A 637 47.14 22.00 -75.83
N PRO A 638 46.59 20.82 -75.46
CA PRO A 638 45.17 20.46 -75.44
C PRO A 638 44.78 19.70 -74.16
N GLU A 639 43.51 19.50 -74.08
CA GLU A 639 42.86 18.23 -73.58
C GLU A 639 43.18 17.60 -72.24
N ALA A 640 42.11 17.18 -71.65
CA ALA A 640 41.75 15.95 -70.98
C ALA A 640 41.39 16.10 -69.46
N SER A 641 40.18 15.95 -69.22
CA SER A 641 39.40 14.77 -68.78
C SER A 641 39.66 14.34 -67.37
N SER A 642 38.53 14.14 -66.78
CA SER A 642 38.15 13.06 -65.89
C SER A 642 38.63 13.08 -64.46
N ASP A 643 37.66 13.05 -63.68
CA ASP A 643 37.29 11.96 -62.76
C ASP A 643 37.88 11.93 -61.36
N VAL A 644 36.93 11.79 -60.46
CA VAL A 644 36.83 10.81 -59.40
C VAL A 644 37.58 11.07 -58.08
N SER A 645 36.76 11.16 -57.08
CA SER A 645 36.82 10.40 -55.83
C SER A 645 37.70 10.84 -54.68
N GLU A 646 37.05 10.67 -53.59
CA GLU A 646 37.48 10.14 -52.28
C GLU A 646 38.13 11.04 -51.23
N ARG A 647 37.43 10.94 -50.11
CA ARG A 647 37.89 11.15 -48.72
C ARG A 647 39.29 10.51 -48.45
N PRO A 648 40.04 10.81 -47.35
CA PRO A 648 39.57 10.64 -45.99
C PRO A 648 40.22 11.50 -44.85
N ARG A 649 39.60 11.37 -43.68
CA ARG A 649 40.06 11.25 -42.28
C ARG A 649 41.41 11.83 -41.82
N GLY A 650 41.32 12.38 -40.59
CA GLY A 650 42.43 12.39 -39.61
C GLY A 650 42.41 13.62 -38.72
N ARG A 651 41.92 13.56 -37.54
CA ARG A 651 42.48 13.22 -36.22
C ARG A 651 43.47 14.23 -35.62
N ARG A 652 43.18 14.56 -34.35
CA ARG A 652 44.03 15.01 -33.21
C ARG A 652 44.26 16.53 -33.11
N SER A 653 44.34 17.13 -31.92
CA SER A 653 44.30 16.73 -30.47
C SER A 653 44.46 18.00 -29.65
N ALA A 654 43.93 18.00 -28.43
CA ALA A 654 44.46 18.55 -27.20
C ALA A 654 44.78 20.08 -27.18
N ASP A 655 44.54 20.88 -26.17
CA ASP A 655 44.70 20.74 -24.75
C ASP A 655 44.16 21.98 -24.04
N GLU A 656 43.75 21.77 -22.80
CA GLU A 656 43.91 22.60 -21.58
C GLU A 656 43.50 24.11 -21.60
N ASP A 657 42.73 24.61 -20.69
CA ASP A 657 43.06 24.86 -19.28
C ASP A 657 41.89 25.49 -18.51
N ARG A 658 41.64 24.97 -17.31
CA ARG A 658 41.27 25.47 -16.00
C ARG A 658 40.38 26.72 -15.80
N GLY A 659 39.38 26.57 -14.93
CA GLY A 659 38.79 27.62 -14.13
C GLY A 659 37.57 27.27 -13.33
N GLN A 660 37.74 26.78 -12.09
CA GLN A 660 36.73 26.71 -11.02
C GLN A 660 36.70 28.04 -10.23
N PRO A 661 35.83 28.16 -9.19
CA PRO A 661 34.36 27.97 -9.05
C PRO A 661 33.71 29.23 -8.42
N GLY A 662 32.42 29.31 -8.49
CA GLY A 662 31.63 30.36 -7.80
C GLY A 662 30.44 29.76 -7.05
N THR A 663 30.53 29.72 -5.78
CA THR A 663 29.49 29.39 -4.81
C THR A 663 28.35 30.39 -4.80
N PHE A 664 27.11 29.92 -4.74
CA PHE A 664 25.99 30.71 -4.22
C PHE A 664 25.14 29.87 -3.27
N ARG A 665 24.94 30.40 -2.09
CA ARG A 665 24.06 29.92 -1.00
C ARG A 665 22.61 30.34 -1.27
N PRO A 666 21.62 29.60 -0.72
CA PRO A 666 20.19 29.93 -0.88
C PRO A 666 19.71 30.93 0.17
N ALA A 667 18.74 31.73 -0.21
CA ALA A 667 17.95 32.56 0.70
C ALA A 667 16.56 31.97 0.86
N GLU A 668 16.11 32.03 2.10
CA GLU A 668 14.80 31.61 2.61
C GLU A 668 13.65 32.49 2.12
N GLY A 669 12.45 31.90 2.11
CA GLY A 669 11.21 32.58 2.46
C GLY A 669 10.27 32.95 1.33
N GLY A 670 9.07 32.41 1.37
CA GLY A 670 7.92 32.96 0.67
C GLY A 670 6.85 31.96 0.33
N HIS A 671 5.89 31.83 1.22
CA HIS A 671 4.56 31.28 0.90
C HIS A 671 3.93 32.05 -0.26
N VAL A 672 3.48 31.38 -1.28
CA VAL A 672 2.41 31.85 -2.14
C VAL A 672 1.55 30.67 -2.54
N GLU A 673 0.29 30.72 -2.07
CA GLU A 673 -0.83 30.05 -2.72
C GLU A 673 -0.83 30.36 -4.21
N ALA A 674 -1.01 29.35 -5.01
CA ALA A 674 -1.39 29.56 -6.41
C ALA A 674 -2.45 28.56 -6.81
N ALA A 675 -3.58 29.19 -7.07
CA ALA A 675 -4.76 28.66 -7.67
C ALA A 675 -4.49 27.98 -9.03
N PHE A 676 -5.34 27.04 -9.26
CA PHE A 676 -5.70 26.35 -10.51
C PHE A 676 -5.54 27.15 -11.83
N SER A 677 -4.97 26.51 -12.80
CA SER A 677 -5.42 26.52 -14.20
C SER A 677 -5.11 25.18 -14.87
#